data_f5bbed17373ccb3eb2718c4bece50372
#
_entry.id   f5bbed17373ccb3eb2718c4bece50372
#
_cell.length_a   1.000
_cell.length_b   1.000
_cell.length_c   1.000
_cell.angle_alpha   90.00
_cell.angle_beta   90.00
_cell.angle_gamma   90.00
#
_symmetry.space_group_name_H-M   'P 1'
#
loop_
_entity.id
_entity.type
_entity.pdbx_description
1 polymer ?
#
loop_
_entity_poly.entity_id
_entity_poly.type
_entity_poly.pdbx_seq_one_letter_code
_entity_poly.pdbx_strand_id
1 'polypeptide(L)'
;MNDRFTEKARNAIQKARAAAAELGHSYIGTEHLLLGVVRETDALGSRVLRENGFEEDLVLDLIEKTVGRGAPGMPVQGLTPRCKRVIEIAVAEANRLRHSYVGTEHLLMGILREPESTAAHLLTAAGGDLNRIYTDVFTRFSASDYRAAARSGGVGQRSAVRRVETKNLDQYSRDLTEMASRGELDPVIGRDREIARVIQILSRRSKNNPVLIGEPGVGKTAVAEGLAQRVAHGEVPENLRDKRIVSLDLTGMIAGTKYRGDFEDRLKNVLKEVGKAKDVVLFIDELHTVIGAGAAEGAIDAANILKPALSRGEIQIVGATTISEYRKHIEKDAAFERRFQPVTVAEPTEDESVQILRGLRDRYEAHHGLKITDEALTAAVKLSARYISDRFLPDKAIDLVDEAASRVRMENLTAPDEMKTIEAKLSTLAAQKEEAVRAQNYELAAQLRDRERSERGALEKARGEWDAGRGGSRGAVSAEDIAAVVSGWTGIPVTNLTESESERLLHMEDVLHRRVIGQNEAVAAVARAIRRGRVGLKDPHRPVGSFLFLGPTGVGKTELCRALAEAMFGDENAMIRVDMSEYMEKHTVSKLIGSPPGYVGYDEGGQLTEKVRRKPYSVVLFDEIEKAHEDVFNLLLQIMDDGRLTDSQGRTVDFRNTVIVMTSNIGARAITDRRAALGFSGLDGTPERSYAEIREAVTAELKKTFRPEFLNRIDETIVFRRLTGEDIRAIAGNMVQTVALRAAALGVHLTVTPEAVARLAEAGYDPDYGARPLRRTVQTQLEDPLAEALLTGALSSGGEAEAVVDETGHVAVRAKGTLTAP
;
A
#
# COMPACT_ATOMS: atom_id res chain seq x y z
N MET A 1 16.01 9.34 48.12
CA MET A 1 14.78 9.91 47.59
C MET A 1 14.62 11.41 47.87
N ASN A 2 15.31 12.01 48.84
CA ASN A 2 15.06 13.41 49.23
C ASN A 2 15.63 14.49 48.31
N ASP A 3 16.62 14.23 47.48
CA ASP A 3 17.33 15.28 46.71
C ASP A 3 16.60 15.80 45.47
N ARG A 4 15.58 15.13 45.04
CA ARG A 4 14.81 15.52 43.83
C ARG A 4 13.63 16.45 44.11
N PHE A 5 13.14 16.53 45.36
CA PHE A 5 11.99 17.37 45.68
C PHE A 5 12.40 18.81 45.92
N THR A 6 11.67 19.76 45.33
CA THR A 6 11.81 21.17 45.64
C THR A 6 11.49 21.45 47.15
N GLU A 7 12.00 22.56 47.69
CA GLU A 7 11.69 22.98 49.05
C GLU A 7 10.19 23.08 49.28
N LYS A 8 9.44 23.67 48.33
CA LYS A 8 7.97 23.77 48.37
C LYS A 8 7.28 22.41 48.34
N ALA A 9 7.75 21.46 47.58
CA ALA A 9 7.19 20.10 47.56
C ALA A 9 7.45 19.35 48.84
N ARG A 10 8.64 19.53 49.45
CA ARG A 10 8.95 19.00 50.79
C ARG A 10 8.06 19.59 51.86
N ASN A 11 7.86 20.92 51.84
CA ASN A 11 6.96 21.62 52.76
C ASN A 11 5.51 21.13 52.61
N ALA A 12 5.02 20.92 51.38
CA ALA A 12 3.69 20.37 51.13
C ALA A 12 3.52 18.96 51.75
N ILE A 13 4.55 18.10 51.63
CA ILE A 13 4.54 16.76 52.25
C ILE A 13 4.58 16.86 53.78
N GLN A 14 5.36 17.83 54.35
CA GLN A 14 5.37 18.04 55.79
C GLN A 14 4.03 18.59 56.31
N LYS A 15 3.39 19.53 55.58
CA LYS A 15 2.06 20.03 55.87
C LYS A 15 0.99 18.93 55.77
N ALA A 16 1.14 18.00 54.83
CA ALA A 16 0.29 16.81 54.73
C ALA A 16 0.42 15.93 55.98
N ARG A 17 1.64 15.79 56.52
CA ARG A 17 1.87 15.06 57.78
C ARG A 17 1.24 15.75 58.98
N ALA A 18 1.38 17.07 59.05
CA ALA A 18 0.73 17.88 60.09
C ALA A 18 -0.80 17.75 60.01
N ALA A 19 -1.38 17.84 58.82
CA ALA A 19 -2.81 17.68 58.59
C ALA A 19 -3.32 16.30 59.02
N ALA A 20 -2.57 15.23 58.74
CA ALA A 20 -2.93 13.90 59.24
C ALA A 20 -2.93 13.79 60.76
N ALA A 21 -1.98 14.47 61.44
CA ALA A 21 -1.93 14.53 62.88
C ALA A 21 -3.08 15.39 63.49
N GLU A 22 -3.39 16.53 62.86
CA GLU A 22 -4.52 17.40 63.24
C GLU A 22 -5.88 16.68 63.15
N LEU A 23 -6.06 15.86 62.09
CA LEU A 23 -7.27 15.07 61.88
C LEU A 23 -7.29 13.76 62.69
N GLY A 24 -6.21 13.43 63.39
CA GLY A 24 -6.12 12.24 64.23
C GLY A 24 -5.94 10.92 63.43
N HIS A 25 -5.39 11.00 62.24
CA HIS A 25 -5.16 9.85 61.39
C HIS A 25 -3.76 9.25 61.55
N SER A 26 -3.66 7.93 61.56
CA SER A 26 -2.40 7.21 61.79
C SER A 26 -1.50 7.11 60.55
N TYR A 27 -2.00 7.42 59.35
CA TYR A 27 -1.29 7.38 58.07
C TYR A 27 -1.58 8.61 57.22
N ILE A 28 -0.59 8.99 56.40
CA ILE A 28 -0.76 10.08 55.43
C ILE A 28 -1.39 9.50 54.17
N GLY A 29 -2.62 9.84 53.87
CA GLY A 29 -3.32 9.48 52.64
C GLY A 29 -3.20 10.54 51.57
N THR A 30 -3.82 10.29 50.42
CA THR A 30 -3.80 11.22 49.27
C THR A 30 -4.56 12.50 49.55
N GLU A 31 -5.62 12.45 50.38
CA GLU A 31 -6.40 13.59 50.89
C GLU A 31 -5.54 14.56 51.71
N HIS A 32 -4.67 14.02 52.57
CA HIS A 32 -3.73 14.85 53.33
C HIS A 32 -2.67 15.47 52.43
N LEU A 33 -2.22 14.74 51.40
CA LEU A 33 -1.29 15.27 50.42
C LEU A 33 -1.92 16.44 49.64
N LEU A 34 -3.18 16.31 49.22
CA LEU A 34 -3.95 17.39 48.60
C LEU A 34 -4.03 18.61 49.48
N LEU A 35 -4.39 18.44 50.77
CA LEU A 35 -4.45 19.54 51.75
C LEU A 35 -3.08 20.18 51.96
N GLY A 36 -2.02 19.37 52.00
CA GLY A 36 -0.63 19.84 52.08
C GLY A 36 -0.22 20.71 50.87
N VAL A 37 -0.66 20.35 49.67
CA VAL A 37 -0.45 21.15 48.45
C VAL A 37 -1.24 22.46 48.52
N VAL A 38 -2.50 22.44 48.99
CA VAL A 38 -3.33 23.65 49.12
C VAL A 38 -2.73 24.62 50.13
N ARG A 39 -2.22 24.13 51.25
CA ARG A 39 -1.59 24.91 52.32
C ARG A 39 -0.27 25.57 51.94
N GLU A 40 0.35 25.16 50.81
CA GLU A 40 1.56 25.80 50.30
C GLU A 40 1.19 26.95 49.37
N THR A 41 0.77 28.06 49.95
CA THR A 41 0.07 29.19 49.30
C THR A 41 0.83 29.80 48.13
N ASP A 42 2.16 29.83 48.18
CA ASP A 42 3.03 30.41 47.13
C ASP A 42 3.44 29.42 46.03
N ALA A 43 2.94 28.21 46.11
CA ALA A 43 3.25 27.17 45.12
C ALA A 43 2.26 27.17 43.98
N LEU A 44 2.74 26.72 42.78
CA LEU A 44 1.92 26.68 41.57
C LEU A 44 0.70 25.76 41.76
N GLY A 45 0.90 24.59 42.37
CA GLY A 45 -0.21 23.65 42.65
C GLY A 45 -1.32 24.23 43.47
N SER A 46 -0.98 24.97 44.53
CA SER A 46 -1.95 25.69 45.40
C SER A 46 -2.71 26.76 44.63
N ARG A 47 -2.04 27.56 43.82
CA ARG A 47 -2.67 28.60 43.01
C ARG A 47 -3.69 28.04 42.00
N VAL A 48 -3.35 26.97 41.31
CA VAL A 48 -4.26 26.33 40.37
C VAL A 48 -5.48 25.76 41.09
N LEU A 49 -5.29 25.12 42.25
CA LEU A 49 -6.40 24.56 43.02
C LEU A 49 -7.35 25.68 43.51
N ARG A 50 -6.83 26.80 44.04
CA ARG A 50 -7.65 27.93 44.48
C ARG A 50 -8.41 28.62 43.36
N GLU A 51 -7.82 28.77 42.19
CA GLU A 51 -8.50 29.36 41.05
C GLU A 51 -9.59 28.46 40.48
N ASN A 52 -9.46 27.13 40.68
CA ASN A 52 -10.55 26.18 40.42
C ASN A 52 -11.53 26.03 41.61
N GLY A 53 -11.45 26.92 42.63
CA GLY A 53 -12.39 26.98 43.75
C GLY A 53 -12.06 26.07 44.94
N PHE A 54 -10.88 25.44 44.97
CA PHE A 54 -10.47 24.53 46.04
C PHE A 54 -9.61 25.29 47.08
N GLU A 55 -10.26 25.94 47.99
CA GLU A 55 -9.61 26.61 49.14
C GLU A 55 -9.42 25.63 50.32
N GLU A 56 -8.55 25.99 51.26
CA GLU A 56 -8.19 25.15 52.40
C GLU A 56 -9.42 24.67 53.21
N ASP A 57 -10.31 25.62 53.52
CA ASP A 57 -11.50 25.35 54.34
C ASP A 57 -12.45 24.35 53.66
N LEU A 58 -12.62 24.47 52.34
CA LEU A 58 -13.45 23.56 51.57
C LEU A 58 -12.85 22.16 51.54
N VAL A 59 -11.53 22.07 51.28
CA VAL A 59 -10.84 20.78 51.23
C VAL A 59 -10.85 20.09 52.59
N LEU A 60 -10.69 20.84 53.66
CA LEU A 60 -10.76 20.34 55.03
C LEU A 60 -12.17 19.81 55.38
N ASP A 61 -13.21 20.58 55.08
CA ASP A 61 -14.62 20.15 55.27
C ASP A 61 -14.97 18.88 54.49
N LEU A 62 -14.48 18.77 53.22
CA LEU A 62 -14.66 17.58 52.40
C LEU A 62 -13.94 16.36 52.96
N ILE A 63 -12.73 16.51 53.51
CA ILE A 63 -12.00 15.43 54.17
C ILE A 63 -12.75 14.98 55.41
N GLU A 64 -13.22 15.93 56.26
CA GLU A 64 -13.98 15.60 57.48
C GLU A 64 -15.29 14.88 57.17
N LYS A 65 -16.00 15.26 56.14
CA LYS A 65 -17.26 14.63 55.73
C LYS A 65 -17.05 13.24 55.10
N THR A 66 -15.95 13.04 54.38
CA THR A 66 -15.73 11.80 53.61
C THR A 66 -14.93 10.74 54.37
N VAL A 67 -13.88 11.14 55.07
CA VAL A 67 -12.96 10.27 55.80
C VAL A 67 -13.25 10.28 57.31
N GLY A 68 -13.78 11.39 57.82
CA GLY A 68 -14.05 11.58 59.24
C GLY A 68 -12.84 12.09 60.05
N ARG A 69 -12.99 12.30 61.35
CA ARG A 69 -11.91 12.57 62.28
C ARG A 69 -11.50 11.30 63.03
N GLY A 70 -10.21 11.05 63.11
CA GLY A 70 -9.64 9.95 63.88
C GLY A 70 -9.48 10.23 65.36
N ALA A 71 -8.80 9.36 66.09
CA ALA A 71 -8.56 9.52 67.53
C ALA A 71 -7.42 10.57 67.77
N PRO A 72 -7.64 11.59 68.63
CA PRO A 72 -6.65 12.63 68.90
C PRO A 72 -5.39 12.04 69.54
N GLY A 73 -4.21 12.49 69.10
CA GLY A 73 -2.92 12.10 69.67
C GLY A 73 -2.29 10.80 69.10
N MET A 74 -2.82 10.23 68.01
CA MET A 74 -2.22 9.08 67.34
C MET A 74 -0.93 9.47 66.59
N PRO A 75 0.16 8.75 66.77
CA PRO A 75 1.39 9.02 65.99
C PRO A 75 1.20 8.65 64.53
N VAL A 76 1.59 9.54 63.62
CA VAL A 76 1.55 9.30 62.15
C VAL A 76 2.68 8.34 61.76
N GLN A 77 2.33 7.13 61.32
CA GLN A 77 3.27 6.04 61.07
C GLN A 77 3.93 6.10 59.67
N GLY A 78 3.29 6.73 58.70
CA GLY A 78 3.85 6.82 57.34
C GLY A 78 2.84 7.12 56.24
N LEU A 79 3.23 6.91 55.00
CA LEU A 79 2.39 7.11 53.81
C LEU A 79 1.56 5.85 53.50
N THR A 80 0.30 6.02 53.13
CA THR A 80 -0.51 4.92 52.58
C THR A 80 0.06 4.40 51.28
N PRO A 81 -0.22 3.15 50.88
CA PRO A 81 0.24 2.60 49.58
C PRO A 81 -0.17 3.47 48.38
N ARG A 82 -1.41 4.01 48.40
CA ARG A 82 -1.89 4.93 47.35
C ARG A 82 -1.16 6.25 47.34
N CYS A 83 -0.88 6.83 48.52
CA CYS A 83 -0.11 8.07 48.61
C CYS A 83 1.33 7.89 48.07
N LYS A 84 1.96 6.72 48.31
CA LYS A 84 3.26 6.37 47.73
C LYS A 84 3.17 6.31 46.21
N ARG A 85 2.14 5.66 45.65
CA ARG A 85 1.91 5.55 44.22
C ARG A 85 1.70 6.93 43.57
N VAL A 86 0.94 7.82 44.18
CA VAL A 86 0.78 9.22 43.73
C VAL A 86 2.13 9.93 43.66
N ILE A 87 3.01 9.74 44.61
CA ILE A 87 4.36 10.33 44.64
C ILE A 87 5.23 9.70 43.49
N GLU A 88 5.11 8.40 43.26
CA GLU A 88 5.79 7.73 42.13
C GLU A 88 5.30 8.27 40.77
N ILE A 89 4.00 8.46 40.62
CA ILE A 89 3.41 9.08 39.41
C ILE A 89 3.92 10.53 39.29
N ALA A 90 3.99 11.29 40.37
CA ALA A 90 4.55 12.66 40.34
C ALA A 90 6.02 12.68 39.86
N VAL A 91 6.83 11.71 40.29
CA VAL A 91 8.21 11.55 39.81
C VAL A 91 8.23 11.16 38.32
N ALA A 92 7.33 10.26 37.88
CA ALA A 92 7.20 9.87 36.46
C ALA A 92 6.77 11.07 35.60
N GLU A 93 5.81 11.88 36.05
CA GLU A 93 5.41 13.11 35.37
C GLU A 93 6.53 14.14 35.28
N ALA A 94 7.34 14.31 36.31
CA ALA A 94 8.52 15.16 36.27
C ALA A 94 9.54 14.67 35.25
N ASN A 95 9.79 13.35 35.20
CA ASN A 95 10.66 12.74 34.17
C ASN A 95 10.09 12.90 32.76
N ARG A 96 8.78 12.72 32.57
CA ARG A 96 8.08 12.91 31.28
C ARG A 96 8.23 14.36 30.79
N LEU A 97 8.16 15.31 31.72
CA LEU A 97 8.38 16.74 31.45
C LEU A 97 9.87 17.11 31.37
N ARG A 98 10.78 16.13 31.46
CA ARG A 98 12.24 16.31 31.45
C ARG A 98 12.75 17.26 32.58
N HIS A 99 12.08 17.30 33.75
CA HIS A 99 12.51 18.08 34.87
C HIS A 99 13.43 17.28 35.78
N SER A 100 14.51 17.92 36.22
CA SER A 100 15.44 17.34 37.20
C SER A 100 14.91 17.37 38.63
N TYR A 101 13.75 18.02 38.86
CA TYR A 101 13.14 18.24 40.17
C TYR A 101 11.66 17.88 40.20
N VAL A 102 11.12 17.60 41.38
CA VAL A 102 9.68 17.34 41.61
C VAL A 102 9.12 18.47 42.47
N GLY A 103 8.25 19.31 41.89
CA GLY A 103 7.57 20.42 42.58
C GLY A 103 6.14 20.06 43.01
N THR A 104 5.44 21.02 43.61
CA THR A 104 4.04 20.87 44.04
C THR A 104 3.09 20.65 42.87
N GLU A 105 3.41 21.18 41.70
CA GLU A 105 2.72 20.96 40.44
C GLU A 105 2.75 19.49 40.01
N HIS A 106 3.91 18.83 40.14
CA HIS A 106 4.03 17.40 39.84
C HIS A 106 3.29 16.54 40.85
N LEU A 107 3.29 16.95 42.14
CA LEU A 107 2.48 16.26 43.16
C LEU A 107 0.99 16.38 42.87
N LEU A 108 0.51 17.54 42.42
CA LEU A 108 -0.87 17.73 41.98
C LEU A 108 -1.20 16.90 40.75
N MET A 109 -0.30 16.89 39.71
CA MET A 109 -0.47 16.04 38.56
C MET A 109 -0.55 14.56 38.92
N GLY A 110 0.26 14.10 39.88
CA GLY A 110 0.21 12.74 40.40
C GLY A 110 -1.14 12.39 41.05
N ILE A 111 -1.71 13.33 41.81
CA ILE A 111 -3.06 13.17 42.41
C ILE A 111 -4.12 13.03 41.28
N LEU A 112 -4.07 13.92 40.29
CA LEU A 112 -5.05 13.95 39.20
C LEU A 112 -4.98 12.74 38.26
N ARG A 113 -3.83 12.09 38.20
CA ARG A 113 -3.58 10.87 37.37
C ARG A 113 -3.93 9.56 38.08
N GLU A 114 -4.25 9.59 39.35
CA GLU A 114 -4.73 8.45 40.12
C GLU A 114 -6.22 8.62 40.45
N PRO A 115 -7.14 8.29 39.51
CA PRO A 115 -8.58 8.58 39.66
C PRO A 115 -9.23 7.82 40.83
N GLU A 116 -8.65 6.71 41.26
CA GLU A 116 -9.13 5.94 42.41
C GLU A 116 -8.61 6.47 43.76
N SER A 117 -7.83 7.58 43.77
CA SER A 117 -7.36 8.20 45.01
C SER A 117 -8.47 8.94 45.72
N THR A 118 -8.44 8.94 47.09
CA THR A 118 -9.37 9.71 47.89
C THR A 118 -9.34 11.21 47.49
N ALA A 119 -8.18 11.75 47.21
CA ALA A 119 -8.02 13.13 46.76
C ALA A 119 -8.74 13.43 45.44
N ALA A 120 -8.64 12.53 44.47
CA ALA A 120 -9.33 12.70 43.21
C ALA A 120 -10.85 12.59 43.35
N HIS A 121 -11.32 11.70 44.21
CA HIS A 121 -12.75 11.59 44.57
C HIS A 121 -13.26 12.87 45.27
N LEU A 122 -12.49 13.46 46.16
CA LEU A 122 -12.85 14.71 46.83
C LEU A 122 -12.98 15.87 45.85
N LEU A 123 -12.01 16.00 44.91
CA LEU A 123 -12.05 17.03 43.88
C LEU A 123 -13.26 16.84 42.95
N THR A 124 -13.58 15.61 42.57
CA THR A 124 -14.72 15.31 41.70
C THR A 124 -16.05 15.52 42.41
N ALA A 125 -16.17 15.13 43.71
CA ALA A 125 -17.36 15.30 44.51
C ALA A 125 -17.69 16.79 44.74
N ALA A 126 -16.68 17.65 44.75
CA ALA A 126 -16.85 19.09 44.84
C ALA A 126 -17.08 19.78 43.48
N GLY A 127 -17.30 19.00 42.39
CA GLY A 127 -17.59 19.53 41.07
C GLY A 127 -16.37 19.88 40.24
N GLY A 128 -15.16 19.47 40.62
CA GLY A 128 -13.93 19.68 39.85
C GLY A 128 -13.77 18.70 38.72
N ASP A 129 -13.43 19.20 37.54
CA ASP A 129 -13.01 18.39 36.41
C ASP A 129 -11.49 18.14 36.48
N LEU A 130 -11.10 16.88 36.75
CA LEU A 130 -9.71 16.48 36.91
C LEU A 130 -8.86 16.78 35.68
N ASN A 131 -9.43 16.60 34.46
CA ASN A 131 -8.74 16.86 33.22
C ASN A 131 -8.53 18.36 32.98
N ARG A 132 -9.50 19.16 33.31
CA ARG A 132 -9.40 20.63 33.26
C ARG A 132 -8.34 21.15 34.22
N ILE A 133 -8.37 20.70 35.48
CA ILE A 133 -7.35 21.09 36.47
C ILE A 133 -5.95 20.66 36.04
N TYR A 134 -5.82 19.46 35.46
CA TYR A 134 -4.56 18.95 34.91
C TYR A 134 -4.04 19.85 33.77
N THR A 135 -4.91 20.22 32.84
CA THR A 135 -4.56 21.12 31.71
C THR A 135 -4.18 22.51 32.23
N ASP A 136 -4.87 23.06 33.26
CA ASP A 136 -4.54 24.32 33.86
C ASP A 136 -3.16 24.30 34.56
N VAL A 137 -2.83 23.21 35.26
CA VAL A 137 -1.49 23.01 35.85
C VAL A 137 -0.46 23.00 34.75
N PHE A 138 -0.67 22.21 33.67
CA PHE A 138 0.26 22.05 32.58
C PHE A 138 0.51 23.38 31.84
N THR A 139 -0.53 24.10 31.48
CA THR A 139 -0.45 25.38 30.76
C THR A 139 0.30 26.44 31.51
N ARG A 140 0.00 26.58 32.81
CA ARG A 140 0.64 27.61 33.67
C ARG A 140 2.07 27.25 34.03
N PHE A 141 2.34 25.98 34.15
CA PHE A 141 3.65 25.48 34.42
C PHE A 141 4.58 25.76 33.24
N SER A 142 4.16 25.46 32.01
CA SER A 142 4.90 25.81 30.79
C SER A 142 5.15 27.31 30.66
N ALA A 143 4.21 28.15 31.13
CA ALA A 143 4.37 29.61 31.15
C ALA A 143 5.29 30.13 32.29
N SER A 144 5.43 29.38 33.40
CA SER A 144 6.27 29.77 34.55
C SER A 144 7.75 29.43 34.34
N ASP A 145 8.06 28.33 33.67
CA ASP A 145 9.44 27.96 33.31
C ASP A 145 10.05 28.96 32.33
N TYR A 146 9.25 29.49 31.42
CA TYR A 146 9.65 30.60 30.54
C TYR A 146 10.02 31.86 31.34
N ARG A 147 9.37 32.15 32.49
CA ARG A 147 9.67 33.28 33.34
C ARG A 147 10.81 33.03 34.33
N ALA A 148 11.05 31.77 34.73
CA ALA A 148 12.13 31.44 35.67
C ALA A 148 13.50 31.37 34.93
N ALA A 149 13.52 30.81 33.71
CA ALA A 149 14.70 30.86 32.86
C ALA A 149 15.11 32.30 32.48
N ALA A 150 14.15 33.24 32.41
CA ALA A 150 14.41 34.63 32.16
C ALA A 150 14.98 35.40 33.39
N ARG A 151 14.94 34.81 34.59
CA ARG A 151 15.43 35.47 35.86
C ARG A 151 16.80 34.97 36.32
N SER A 152 17.32 33.85 35.81
CA SER A 152 18.58 33.27 36.25
C SER A 152 19.81 33.61 35.38
N GLY A 153 19.63 34.32 34.26
CA GLY A 153 20.70 34.77 33.37
C GLY A 153 20.86 36.27 33.42
N GLY A 154 21.86 36.76 34.13
CA GLY A 154 22.17 38.20 34.17
C GLY A 154 22.68 38.73 32.84
N VAL A 155 22.32 40.00 32.60
CA VAL A 155 22.90 40.95 31.63
C VAL A 155 22.64 40.68 30.16
N GLY A 156 21.65 41.37 29.64
CA GLY A 156 21.40 41.55 28.23
C GLY A 156 19.94 41.95 28.01
N GLN A 157 19.62 43.24 28.07
CA GLN A 157 18.36 43.79 27.62
C GLN A 157 18.09 43.34 26.20
N ARG A 158 17.38 42.19 26.01
CA ARG A 158 16.72 41.88 24.75
C ARG A 158 15.30 42.40 24.84
N SER A 159 15.05 43.46 24.11
CA SER A 159 13.73 43.98 23.82
C SER A 159 12.82 42.79 23.44
N ALA A 160 11.71 42.63 24.15
CA ALA A 160 10.62 41.78 23.73
C ALA A 160 10.22 42.20 22.31
N VAL A 161 10.68 41.43 21.30
CA VAL A 161 10.23 41.62 19.93
C VAL A 161 8.75 41.33 19.98
N ARG A 162 7.92 42.37 19.86
CA ARG A 162 6.48 42.20 19.59
C ARG A 162 6.36 41.31 18.36
N ARG A 163 5.96 40.07 18.55
CA ARG A 163 5.64 39.18 17.40
C ARG A 163 4.61 39.92 16.58
N VAL A 164 4.93 40.11 15.31
CA VAL A 164 3.98 40.68 14.34
C VAL A 164 2.84 39.70 14.20
N GLU A 165 1.61 40.15 14.40
CA GLU A 165 0.44 39.30 14.18
C GLU A 165 0.37 38.92 12.69
N THR A 166 0.27 37.61 12.41
CA THR A 166 0.26 37.01 11.07
C THR A 166 -1.12 36.43 10.74
N LYS A 167 -2.18 37.23 10.95
CA LYS A 167 -3.58 36.75 10.83
C LYS A 167 -3.93 36.16 9.46
N ASN A 168 -3.45 36.75 8.37
CA ASN A 168 -3.74 36.24 7.03
C ASN A 168 -2.91 34.99 6.74
N LEU A 169 -1.67 34.89 7.24
CA LEU A 169 -0.87 33.68 7.14
C LEU A 169 -1.49 32.54 7.93
N ASP A 170 -1.84 32.75 9.19
CA ASP A 170 -2.36 31.74 10.10
C ASP A 170 -3.71 31.15 9.61
N GLN A 171 -4.48 31.89 8.80
CA GLN A 171 -5.73 31.42 8.19
C GLN A 171 -5.50 30.33 7.10
N TYR A 172 -4.38 30.38 6.38
CA TYR A 172 -4.07 29.51 5.24
C TYR A 172 -2.80 28.71 5.46
N SER A 173 -2.42 28.44 6.70
CA SER A 173 -1.18 27.76 7.00
C SER A 173 -1.25 26.92 8.27
N ARG A 174 -0.29 25.99 8.39
CA ARG A 174 -0.06 25.20 9.61
C ARG A 174 1.33 25.51 10.14
N ASP A 175 1.43 25.88 11.41
CA ASP A 175 2.72 26.10 12.06
C ASP A 175 3.33 24.77 12.51
N LEU A 176 4.26 24.24 11.70
CA LEU A 176 4.94 22.98 11.99
C LEU A 176 5.80 23.06 13.26
N THR A 177 6.35 24.25 13.59
CA THR A 177 7.16 24.42 14.80
C THR A 177 6.29 24.37 16.07
N GLU A 178 5.10 24.93 16.02
CA GLU A 178 4.13 24.83 17.11
C GLU A 178 3.63 23.39 17.26
N MET A 179 3.27 22.72 16.17
CA MET A 179 2.89 21.31 16.19
C MET A 179 4.02 20.41 16.73
N ALA A 180 5.28 20.68 16.35
CA ALA A 180 6.44 19.99 16.90
C ALA A 180 6.56 20.16 18.41
N SER A 181 6.35 21.38 18.91
CA SER A 181 6.41 21.68 20.35
C SER A 181 5.31 20.99 21.15
N ARG A 182 4.16 20.72 20.52
CA ARG A 182 3.03 19.97 21.10
C ARG A 182 3.18 18.44 20.97
N GLY A 183 4.18 17.95 20.21
CA GLY A 183 4.38 16.53 19.96
C GLY A 183 3.35 15.94 18.98
N GLU A 184 2.72 16.79 18.15
CA GLU A 184 1.71 16.39 17.17
C GLU A 184 2.31 15.84 15.86
N LEU A 185 3.59 16.17 15.58
CA LEU A 185 4.28 15.68 14.37
C LEU A 185 4.82 14.26 14.55
N ASP A 186 4.90 13.54 13.45
CA ASP A 186 5.51 12.22 13.39
C ASP A 186 7.03 12.26 13.61
N PRO A 187 7.63 11.25 14.25
CA PRO A 187 9.08 11.18 14.39
C PRO A 187 9.74 11.02 13.02
N VAL A 188 10.70 11.89 12.71
CA VAL A 188 11.44 11.83 11.44
C VAL A 188 12.70 10.99 11.62
N ILE A 189 12.82 9.93 10.84
CA ILE A 189 13.89 8.93 10.94
C ILE A 189 14.65 8.86 9.60
N GLY A 190 15.97 8.78 9.67
CA GLY A 190 16.85 8.53 8.51
C GLY A 190 17.04 9.72 7.56
N ARG A 191 16.60 10.94 7.95
CA ARG A 191 16.71 12.16 7.11
C ARG A 191 17.67 13.21 7.68
N ASP A 192 18.58 12.81 8.53
CA ASP A 192 19.52 13.72 9.21
C ASP A 192 20.40 14.51 8.24
N ARG A 193 20.85 13.87 7.15
CA ARG A 193 21.70 14.48 6.13
C ARG A 193 20.98 15.56 5.35
N GLU A 194 19.78 15.28 4.92
CA GLU A 194 18.91 16.21 4.17
C GLU A 194 18.54 17.40 5.06
N ILE A 195 18.11 17.17 6.31
CA ILE A 195 17.77 18.21 7.27
C ILE A 195 19.00 19.08 7.55
N ALA A 196 20.17 18.50 7.82
CA ALA A 196 21.40 19.25 8.03
C ALA A 196 21.76 20.10 6.80
N ARG A 197 21.55 19.58 5.57
CA ARG A 197 21.76 20.34 4.34
C ARG A 197 20.78 21.48 4.18
N VAL A 198 19.52 21.29 4.53
CA VAL A 198 18.49 22.37 4.53
C VAL A 198 18.89 23.46 5.52
N ILE A 199 19.27 23.12 6.74
CA ILE A 199 19.75 24.06 7.78
C ILE A 199 20.97 24.85 7.26
N GLN A 200 21.92 24.18 6.62
CA GLN A 200 23.09 24.83 6.04
C GLN A 200 22.72 25.84 4.96
N ILE A 201 21.76 25.50 4.09
CA ILE A 201 21.29 26.38 3.02
C ILE A 201 20.54 27.59 3.58
N LEU A 202 19.62 27.37 4.53
CA LEU A 202 18.87 28.46 5.20
C LEU A 202 19.78 29.46 5.93
N SER A 203 20.95 29.02 6.38
CA SER A 203 21.95 29.85 7.06
C SER A 203 22.85 30.63 6.11
N ARG A 204 22.71 30.49 4.79
CA ARG A 204 23.50 31.23 3.79
C ARG A 204 23.03 32.66 3.64
N ARG A 205 23.93 33.53 3.17
CA ARG A 205 23.60 34.93 2.85
C ARG A 205 22.83 35.06 1.52
N SER A 206 23.12 34.16 0.56
CA SER A 206 22.51 34.14 -0.77
C SER A 206 22.19 32.71 -1.15
N LYS A 207 21.23 32.49 -2.05
CA LYS A 207 20.70 31.14 -2.38
C LYS A 207 20.28 30.36 -1.12
N ASN A 208 19.59 31.06 -0.24
CA ASN A 208 19.17 30.57 1.09
C ASN A 208 17.77 29.95 1.09
N ASN A 209 17.24 29.58 -0.07
CA ASN A 209 15.98 28.89 -0.21
C ASN A 209 16.24 27.46 -0.70
N PRO A 210 16.15 26.43 0.15
CA PRO A 210 16.28 25.04 -0.29
C PRO A 210 15.02 24.57 -1.02
N VAL A 211 15.23 23.73 -2.05
CA VAL A 211 14.14 22.97 -2.70
C VAL A 211 14.43 21.49 -2.55
N LEU A 212 13.52 20.78 -1.90
CA LEU A 212 13.54 19.34 -1.75
C LEU A 212 13.07 18.71 -3.05
N ILE A 213 13.94 17.95 -3.70
CA ILE A 213 13.67 17.33 -4.99
C ILE A 213 13.72 15.83 -4.83
N GLY A 214 12.66 15.13 -5.22
CA GLY A 214 12.59 13.66 -5.14
C GLY A 214 11.27 13.16 -5.70
N GLU A 215 11.19 11.86 -5.87
CA GLU A 215 9.97 11.21 -6.36
C GLU A 215 8.80 11.37 -5.34
N PRO A 216 7.53 11.21 -5.77
CA PRO A 216 6.39 11.22 -4.85
C PRO A 216 6.54 10.14 -3.77
N GLY A 217 6.14 10.44 -2.52
CA GLY A 217 6.15 9.44 -1.44
C GLY A 217 7.51 9.14 -0.80
N VAL A 218 8.62 9.79 -1.23
CA VAL A 218 9.95 9.55 -0.59
C VAL A 218 10.13 10.28 0.75
N GLY A 219 9.15 11.04 1.23
CA GLY A 219 9.21 11.74 2.52
C GLY A 219 9.80 13.15 2.45
N LYS A 220 9.55 13.93 1.37
CA LYS A 220 9.98 15.33 1.29
C LYS A 220 9.36 16.20 2.39
N THR A 221 8.08 16.03 2.68
CA THR A 221 7.36 16.75 3.74
C THR A 221 7.92 16.40 5.12
N ALA A 222 8.30 15.13 5.36
CA ALA A 222 8.95 14.69 6.58
C ALA A 222 10.28 15.44 6.85
N VAL A 223 11.05 15.81 5.82
CA VAL A 223 12.26 16.63 5.99
C VAL A 223 11.93 18.02 6.54
N ALA A 224 10.83 18.63 6.09
CA ALA A 224 10.38 19.92 6.60
C ALA A 224 9.85 19.82 8.06
N GLU A 225 9.14 18.73 8.36
CA GLU A 225 8.69 18.42 9.73
C GLU A 225 9.87 18.16 10.67
N GLY A 226 10.88 17.42 10.23
CA GLY A 226 12.10 17.19 10.98
C GLY A 226 12.91 18.47 11.20
N LEU A 227 12.92 19.41 10.23
CA LEU A 227 13.48 20.73 10.42
C LEU A 227 12.72 21.48 11.53
N ALA A 228 11.39 21.45 11.51
CA ALA A 228 10.54 22.09 12.52
C ALA A 228 10.78 21.50 13.92
N GLN A 229 10.93 20.17 14.02
CA GLN A 229 11.27 19.49 15.28
C GLN A 229 12.63 19.95 15.81
N ARG A 230 13.68 20.02 14.98
CA ARG A 230 14.99 20.52 15.40
C ARG A 230 14.96 21.99 15.82
N VAL A 231 14.18 22.84 15.13
CA VAL A 231 13.98 24.24 15.52
C VAL A 231 13.29 24.32 16.89
N ALA A 232 12.21 23.55 17.09
CA ALA A 232 11.48 23.50 18.36
C ALA A 232 12.34 23.01 19.53
N HIS A 233 13.26 22.06 19.30
CA HIS A 233 14.19 21.55 20.30
C HIS A 233 15.44 22.43 20.47
N GLY A 234 15.61 23.46 19.64
CA GLY A 234 16.80 24.34 19.68
C GLY A 234 18.09 23.71 19.10
N GLU A 235 17.98 22.62 18.37
CA GLU A 235 19.09 21.86 17.75
C GLU A 235 19.51 22.45 16.40
N VAL A 236 19.47 23.77 16.29
CA VAL A 236 19.78 24.52 15.08
C VAL A 236 20.71 25.70 15.41
N PRO A 237 21.45 26.25 14.43
CA PRO A 237 22.25 27.44 14.60
C PRO A 237 21.43 28.62 15.12
N GLU A 238 22.11 29.56 15.80
CA GLU A 238 21.48 30.69 16.49
C GLU A 238 20.53 31.52 15.62
N ASN A 239 20.88 31.68 14.33
CA ASN A 239 20.06 32.42 13.34
C ASN A 239 18.73 31.74 12.99
N LEU A 240 18.52 30.46 13.34
CA LEU A 240 17.31 29.70 13.08
C LEU A 240 16.50 29.36 14.35
N ARG A 241 17.05 29.58 15.56
CA ARG A 241 16.42 29.22 16.84
C ARG A 241 15.06 29.86 17.08
N ASP A 242 14.89 31.12 16.63
CA ASP A 242 13.66 31.87 16.85
C ASP A 242 12.74 31.83 15.62
N LYS A 243 13.05 30.99 14.62
CA LYS A 243 12.25 30.86 13.40
C LYS A 243 11.04 29.95 13.59
N ARG A 244 9.99 30.26 12.87
CA ARG A 244 8.77 29.46 12.74
C ARG A 244 8.77 28.83 11.34
N ILE A 245 8.66 27.53 11.25
CA ILE A 245 8.47 26.81 9.97
C ILE A 245 6.97 26.67 9.76
N VAL A 246 6.46 27.33 8.74
CA VAL A 246 5.01 27.42 8.50
C VAL A 246 4.69 26.84 7.12
N SER A 247 3.88 25.79 7.09
CA SER A 247 3.41 25.14 5.87
C SER A 247 2.23 25.90 5.27
N LEU A 248 2.38 26.40 4.05
CA LEU A 248 1.36 27.17 3.35
C LEU A 248 0.41 26.25 2.57
N ASP A 249 -0.89 26.35 2.82
CA ASP A 249 -1.95 25.66 2.08
C ASP A 249 -2.41 26.51 0.87
N LEU A 250 -1.80 26.24 -0.27
CA LEU A 250 -2.15 26.92 -1.52
C LEU A 250 -3.55 26.54 -2.01
N THR A 251 -3.97 25.31 -1.78
CA THR A 251 -5.29 24.82 -2.20
C THR A 251 -6.40 25.53 -1.42
N GLY A 252 -6.22 25.70 -0.11
CA GLY A 252 -7.11 26.48 0.75
C GLY A 252 -7.17 27.95 0.36
N MET A 253 -6.06 28.52 -0.13
CA MET A 253 -6.03 29.91 -0.62
C MET A 253 -6.79 30.11 -1.93
N ILE A 254 -6.85 29.10 -2.80
CA ILE A 254 -7.61 29.14 -4.06
C ILE A 254 -9.10 28.85 -3.80
N ALA A 255 -9.41 28.02 -2.82
CA ALA A 255 -10.78 27.67 -2.50
C ALA A 255 -11.63 28.90 -2.16
N GLY A 256 -12.82 28.99 -2.76
CA GLY A 256 -13.75 30.11 -2.54
C GLY A 256 -13.39 31.43 -3.24
N THR A 257 -12.33 31.49 -4.05
CA THR A 257 -12.08 32.67 -4.90
C THR A 257 -12.97 32.62 -6.14
N LYS A 258 -13.70 33.72 -6.41
CA LYS A 258 -14.54 33.85 -7.62
C LYS A 258 -13.75 34.45 -8.78
N TYR A 259 -12.72 35.22 -8.50
CA TYR A 259 -11.92 35.94 -9.48
C TYR A 259 -10.42 35.70 -9.24
N ARG A 260 -9.65 35.71 -10.30
CA ARG A 260 -8.19 35.58 -10.30
C ARG A 260 -7.50 36.57 -9.33
N GLY A 261 -7.98 37.81 -9.26
CA GLY A 261 -7.44 38.84 -8.39
C GLY A 261 -7.52 38.52 -6.89
N ASP A 262 -8.55 37.79 -6.48
CA ASP A 262 -8.75 37.45 -5.07
C ASP A 262 -7.62 36.59 -4.51
N PHE A 263 -7.16 35.58 -5.27
CA PHE A 263 -6.01 34.73 -4.89
C PHE A 263 -4.71 35.54 -4.88
N GLU A 264 -4.48 36.35 -5.92
CA GLU A 264 -3.28 37.19 -5.99
C GLU A 264 -3.19 38.16 -4.80
N ASP A 265 -4.31 38.74 -4.39
CA ASP A 265 -4.35 39.67 -3.25
C ASP A 265 -4.18 38.92 -1.91
N ARG A 266 -4.75 37.73 -1.75
CA ARG A 266 -4.49 36.88 -0.57
C ARG A 266 -3.00 36.53 -0.47
N LEU A 267 -2.38 36.06 -1.54
CA LEU A 267 -0.96 35.71 -1.56
C LEU A 267 -0.07 36.92 -1.29
N LYS A 268 -0.35 38.09 -1.90
CA LYS A 268 0.36 39.36 -1.63
C LYS A 268 0.27 39.78 -0.17
N ASN A 269 -0.89 39.62 0.47
CA ASN A 269 -1.07 39.96 1.87
C ASN A 269 -0.29 39.04 2.79
N VAL A 270 -0.33 37.71 2.54
CA VAL A 270 0.47 36.72 3.26
C VAL A 270 1.97 37.03 3.14
N LEU A 271 2.48 37.27 1.92
CA LEU A 271 3.90 37.59 1.71
C LEU A 271 4.33 38.89 2.37
N LYS A 272 3.46 39.91 2.42
CA LYS A 272 3.70 41.15 3.16
C LYS A 272 3.78 40.92 4.69
N GLU A 273 2.96 40.05 5.24
CA GLU A 273 3.02 39.68 6.66
C GLU A 273 4.31 38.91 6.96
N VAL A 274 4.66 37.91 6.15
CA VAL A 274 5.91 37.14 6.28
C VAL A 274 7.14 38.05 6.19
N GLY A 275 7.17 38.98 5.21
CA GLY A 275 8.28 39.90 5.06
C GLY A 275 8.45 40.86 6.25
N LYS A 276 7.35 41.21 6.98
CA LYS A 276 7.39 42.00 8.20
C LYS A 276 7.78 41.18 9.43
N ALA A 277 7.34 39.92 9.50
CA ALA A 277 7.54 39.04 10.64
C ALA A 277 9.02 38.63 10.80
N LYS A 278 9.79 38.51 9.71
CA LYS A 278 11.23 38.13 9.66
C LYS A 278 11.62 36.83 10.39
N ASP A 279 10.76 36.29 11.23
CA ASP A 279 10.91 35.04 11.99
C ASP A 279 10.26 33.83 11.33
N VAL A 280 9.60 34.00 10.18
CA VAL A 280 8.89 32.97 9.44
C VAL A 280 9.74 32.41 8.31
N VAL A 281 9.78 31.08 8.20
CA VAL A 281 10.25 30.33 7.01
C VAL A 281 9.05 29.60 6.44
N LEU A 282 8.68 29.91 5.19
CA LEU A 282 7.56 29.24 4.53
C LEU A 282 7.98 27.89 3.99
N PHE A 283 7.21 26.86 4.28
CA PHE A 283 7.26 25.59 3.58
C PHE A 283 6.15 25.55 2.52
N ILE A 284 6.50 25.30 1.29
CA ILE A 284 5.56 25.18 0.17
C ILE A 284 5.75 23.80 -0.46
N ASP A 285 4.78 22.94 -0.23
CA ASP A 285 4.72 21.66 -0.92
C ASP A 285 4.23 21.87 -2.36
N GLU A 286 4.62 21.00 -3.27
CA GLU A 286 4.33 21.14 -4.70
C GLU A 286 4.65 22.54 -5.25
N LEU A 287 5.85 23.05 -4.96
CA LEU A 287 6.29 24.41 -5.35
C LEU A 287 6.04 24.70 -6.85
N HIS A 288 6.04 23.70 -7.70
CA HIS A 288 5.77 23.83 -9.13
C HIS A 288 4.36 24.34 -9.45
N THR A 289 3.37 24.10 -8.56
CA THR A 289 2.00 24.61 -8.74
C THR A 289 1.93 26.13 -8.73
N VAL A 290 2.84 26.75 -7.97
CA VAL A 290 2.95 28.22 -7.87
C VAL A 290 3.70 28.81 -9.05
N ILE A 291 4.67 28.05 -9.59
CA ILE A 291 5.61 28.56 -10.62
C ILE A 291 5.14 28.19 -12.03
N GLY A 292 4.45 27.07 -12.21
CA GLY A 292 4.08 26.51 -13.50
C GLY A 292 2.68 26.86 -14.01
N ALA A 293 1.88 27.50 -13.21
CA ALA A 293 0.47 27.75 -13.52
C ALA A 293 0.22 28.76 -14.69
N GLY A 294 1.26 29.37 -15.26
CA GLY A 294 1.15 30.41 -16.28
C GLY A 294 1.05 29.95 -17.75
N ALA A 295 1.13 28.64 -18.04
CA ALA A 295 1.20 28.15 -19.43
C ALA A 295 -0.16 27.88 -20.10
N ALA A 296 -1.25 27.81 -19.37
CA ALA A 296 -2.60 27.67 -19.90
C ALA A 296 -3.34 29.02 -19.87
N GLU A 297 -4.11 29.35 -20.91
CA GLU A 297 -4.96 30.54 -20.93
C GLU A 297 -5.89 30.52 -19.70
N GLY A 298 -5.63 31.42 -18.73
CA GLY A 298 -6.38 31.51 -17.46
C GLY A 298 -5.67 31.02 -16.21
N ALA A 299 -4.45 30.46 -16.28
CA ALA A 299 -3.71 29.98 -15.14
C ALA A 299 -3.08 31.12 -14.30
N ILE A 300 -3.00 30.91 -12.99
CA ILE A 300 -2.57 31.91 -11.99
C ILE A 300 -1.04 32.00 -12.02
N ASP A 301 -0.50 33.20 -12.35
CA ASP A 301 0.93 33.43 -12.33
C ASP A 301 1.40 33.98 -10.96
N ALA A 302 1.38 33.12 -9.93
CA ALA A 302 1.88 33.45 -8.62
C ALA A 302 3.41 33.61 -8.58
N ALA A 303 4.11 33.15 -9.62
CA ALA A 303 5.55 33.34 -9.78
C ALA A 303 5.94 34.83 -9.80
N ASN A 304 5.19 35.66 -10.51
CA ASN A 304 5.47 37.10 -10.59
C ASN A 304 5.27 37.84 -9.26
N ILE A 305 4.50 37.27 -8.33
CA ILE A 305 4.30 37.83 -6.98
C ILE A 305 5.46 37.41 -6.06
N LEU A 306 5.97 36.18 -6.20
CA LEU A 306 7.07 35.66 -5.38
C LEU A 306 8.44 36.23 -5.79
N LYS A 307 8.69 36.42 -7.09
CA LYS A 307 9.97 36.87 -7.65
C LYS A 307 10.52 38.16 -6.97
N PRO A 308 9.75 39.22 -6.75
CA PRO A 308 10.25 40.46 -6.10
C PRO A 308 10.66 40.22 -4.65
N ALA A 309 9.86 39.51 -3.89
CA ALA A 309 10.10 39.21 -2.45
C ALA A 309 11.34 38.30 -2.24
N LEU A 310 11.50 37.29 -3.09
CA LEU A 310 12.69 36.42 -3.12
C LEU A 310 13.95 37.22 -3.57
N SER A 311 13.79 38.12 -4.53
CA SER A 311 14.91 38.90 -5.06
C SER A 311 15.47 39.88 -4.04
N ARG A 312 14.61 40.47 -3.21
CA ARG A 312 15.01 41.34 -2.11
C ARG A 312 15.46 40.61 -0.84
N GLY A 313 15.28 39.29 -0.80
CA GLY A 313 15.60 38.47 0.39
C GLY A 313 14.67 38.77 1.59
N GLU A 314 13.45 39.25 1.32
CA GLU A 314 12.46 39.57 2.34
C GLU A 314 11.82 38.33 2.97
N ILE A 315 11.82 37.21 2.25
CA ILE A 315 11.21 35.93 2.64
C ILE A 315 12.22 34.78 2.45
N GLN A 316 12.10 33.77 3.28
CA GLN A 316 12.78 32.48 3.14
C GLN A 316 11.76 31.39 2.86
N ILE A 317 12.05 30.55 1.88
CA ILE A 317 11.16 29.47 1.44
C ILE A 317 11.92 28.16 1.43
N VAL A 318 11.29 27.11 1.94
CA VAL A 318 11.65 25.69 1.73
C VAL A 318 10.60 25.15 0.76
N GLY A 319 10.98 24.80 -0.45
CA GLY A 319 10.08 24.19 -1.42
C GLY A 319 10.21 22.68 -1.47
N ALA A 320 9.17 21.97 -1.86
CA ALA A 320 9.23 20.56 -2.23
C ALA A 320 8.61 20.37 -3.62
N THR A 321 9.23 19.52 -4.44
CA THR A 321 8.73 19.20 -5.79
C THR A 321 9.32 17.89 -6.31
N THR A 322 8.84 17.40 -7.45
CA THR A 322 9.44 16.25 -8.14
C THR A 322 10.62 16.67 -9.01
N ILE A 323 11.46 15.70 -9.42
CA ILE A 323 12.61 15.95 -10.29
C ILE A 323 12.16 16.47 -11.66
N SER A 324 11.10 15.91 -12.21
CA SER A 324 10.53 16.28 -13.50
C SER A 324 9.99 17.72 -13.50
N GLU A 325 9.22 18.07 -12.46
CA GLU A 325 8.62 19.40 -12.33
C GLU A 325 9.67 20.49 -12.01
N TYR A 326 10.71 20.12 -11.23
CA TYR A 326 11.83 21.03 -11.00
C TYR A 326 12.51 21.43 -12.30
N ARG A 327 12.85 20.46 -13.16
CA ARG A 327 13.48 20.71 -14.47
C ARG A 327 12.58 21.50 -15.41
N LYS A 328 11.28 21.22 -15.38
CA LYS A 328 10.30 21.83 -16.28
C LYS A 328 10.00 23.29 -15.93
N HIS A 329 9.88 23.61 -14.63
CA HIS A 329 9.36 24.89 -14.16
C HIS A 329 10.38 25.77 -13.43
N ILE A 330 11.28 25.21 -12.61
CA ILE A 330 12.19 25.99 -11.77
C ILE A 330 13.54 26.22 -12.47
N GLU A 331 14.13 25.20 -13.03
CA GLU A 331 15.44 25.25 -13.69
C GLU A 331 15.41 26.10 -14.95
N LYS A 332 14.29 26.16 -15.68
CA LYS A 332 14.11 27.00 -16.86
C LYS A 332 13.93 28.49 -16.56
N ASP A 333 13.53 28.83 -15.31
CA ASP A 333 13.36 30.23 -14.92
C ASP A 333 14.61 30.76 -14.20
N ALA A 334 15.42 31.55 -14.88
CA ALA A 334 16.68 32.09 -14.37
C ALA A 334 16.54 32.89 -13.06
N ALA A 335 15.36 33.45 -12.74
CA ALA A 335 15.12 34.21 -11.52
C ALA A 335 14.97 33.26 -10.32
N PHE A 336 14.32 32.11 -10.50
CA PHE A 336 14.17 31.08 -9.47
C PHE A 336 15.45 30.25 -9.31
N GLU A 337 16.09 29.81 -10.41
CA GLU A 337 17.33 29.03 -10.39
C GLU A 337 18.43 29.72 -9.56
N ARG A 338 18.54 31.06 -9.66
CA ARG A 338 19.53 31.83 -8.90
C ARG A 338 19.21 31.98 -7.42
N ARG A 339 18.02 31.63 -6.96
CA ARG A 339 17.55 31.85 -5.59
C ARG A 339 17.35 30.57 -4.82
N PHE A 340 17.03 29.50 -5.54
CA PHE A 340 16.81 28.19 -4.96
C PHE A 340 18.05 27.31 -5.04
N GLN A 341 18.22 26.45 -4.02
CA GLN A 341 19.29 25.45 -3.97
C GLN A 341 18.67 24.07 -3.86
N PRO A 342 18.88 23.19 -4.84
CA PRO A 342 18.31 21.84 -4.79
C PRO A 342 18.95 21.00 -3.68
N VAL A 343 18.10 20.20 -3.02
CA VAL A 343 18.45 19.14 -2.06
C VAL A 343 17.72 17.88 -2.51
N THR A 344 18.47 16.91 -2.97
CA THR A 344 17.89 15.65 -3.43
C THR A 344 17.50 14.80 -2.24
N VAL A 345 16.24 14.38 -2.21
CA VAL A 345 15.67 13.43 -1.27
C VAL A 345 15.49 12.10 -2.01
N ALA A 346 16.44 11.19 -1.80
CA ALA A 346 16.41 9.87 -2.43
C ALA A 346 15.38 8.96 -1.75
N GLU A 347 14.94 7.92 -2.47
CA GLU A 347 14.18 6.81 -1.89
C GLU A 347 15.02 6.16 -0.78
N PRO A 348 14.45 5.93 0.42
CA PRO A 348 15.18 5.24 1.48
C PRO A 348 15.41 3.78 1.11
N THR A 349 16.47 3.20 1.67
CA THR A 349 16.73 1.76 1.56
C THR A 349 15.64 0.95 2.28
N GLU A 350 15.55 -0.34 1.99
CA GLU A 350 14.60 -1.24 2.68
C GLU A 350 14.82 -1.21 4.20
N ASP A 351 16.07 -1.25 4.66
CA ASP A 351 16.39 -1.22 6.09
C ASP A 351 16.00 0.11 6.76
N GLU A 352 16.28 1.23 6.11
CA GLU A 352 15.85 2.55 6.58
C GLU A 352 14.32 2.65 6.62
N SER A 353 13.63 2.08 5.63
CA SER A 353 12.16 2.05 5.57
C SER A 353 11.55 1.24 6.71
N VAL A 354 12.16 0.10 7.07
CA VAL A 354 11.74 -0.68 8.25
C VAL A 354 11.91 0.13 9.53
N GLN A 355 13.00 0.91 9.66
CA GLN A 355 13.19 1.77 10.82
C GLN A 355 12.16 2.91 10.89
N ILE A 356 11.82 3.51 9.74
CA ILE A 356 10.76 4.51 9.64
C ILE A 356 9.43 3.94 10.10
N LEU A 357 9.04 2.77 9.58
CA LEU A 357 7.79 2.11 9.97
C LEU A 357 7.76 1.74 11.47
N ARG A 358 8.89 1.31 12.05
CA ARG A 358 9.00 1.07 13.49
C ARG A 358 8.77 2.33 14.31
N GLY A 359 9.26 3.47 13.84
CA GLY A 359 9.04 4.75 14.50
C GLY A 359 7.59 5.24 14.43
N LEU A 360 6.88 4.89 13.36
CA LEU A 360 5.47 5.25 13.15
C LEU A 360 4.50 4.26 13.81
N ARG A 361 4.95 3.05 14.12
CA ARG A 361 4.12 1.92 14.61
C ARG A 361 3.19 2.31 15.74
N ASP A 362 3.70 2.94 16.79
CA ASP A 362 2.92 3.25 17.99
C ASP A 362 1.72 4.16 17.71
N ARG A 363 1.83 5.04 16.69
CA ARG A 363 0.73 5.91 16.26
C ARG A 363 -0.33 5.15 15.48
N TYR A 364 0.10 4.26 14.55
CA TYR A 364 -0.83 3.39 13.81
C TYR A 364 -1.52 2.40 14.75
N GLU A 365 -0.80 1.81 15.71
CA GLU A 365 -1.37 0.97 16.75
C GLU A 365 -2.41 1.72 17.60
N ALA A 366 -2.14 2.97 17.96
CA ALA A 366 -3.08 3.81 18.71
C ALA A 366 -4.32 4.16 17.87
N HIS A 367 -4.16 4.43 16.56
CA HIS A 367 -5.26 4.79 15.67
C HIS A 367 -6.20 3.61 15.41
N HIS A 368 -5.64 2.44 15.07
CA HIS A 368 -6.43 1.25 14.72
C HIS A 368 -6.84 0.42 15.95
N GLY A 369 -6.19 0.62 17.10
CA GLY A 369 -6.44 -0.15 18.32
C GLY A 369 -5.93 -1.60 18.23
N LEU A 370 -4.98 -1.88 17.33
CA LEU A 370 -4.40 -3.18 17.03
C LEU A 370 -2.89 -3.15 17.28
N LYS A 371 -2.27 -4.32 17.48
CA LYS A 371 -0.81 -4.43 17.49
C LYS A 371 -0.28 -4.71 16.09
N ILE A 372 0.89 -4.19 15.76
CA ILE A 372 1.57 -4.42 14.49
C ILE A 372 2.88 -5.15 14.77
N THR A 373 3.04 -6.36 14.23
CA THR A 373 4.23 -7.17 14.47
C THR A 373 5.44 -6.64 13.67
N ASP A 374 6.65 -6.87 14.16
CA ASP A 374 7.88 -6.50 13.43
C ASP A 374 8.00 -7.26 12.10
N GLU A 375 7.45 -8.47 12.04
CA GLU A 375 7.37 -9.29 10.84
C GLU A 375 6.46 -8.64 9.79
N ALA A 376 5.31 -8.08 10.21
CA ALA A 376 4.42 -7.33 9.32
C ALA A 376 5.11 -6.08 8.73
N LEU A 377 5.83 -5.30 9.55
CA LEU A 377 6.58 -4.14 9.08
C LEU A 377 7.65 -4.52 8.06
N THR A 378 8.41 -5.58 8.34
CA THR A 378 9.42 -6.10 7.43
C THR A 378 8.81 -6.64 6.13
N ALA A 379 7.67 -7.34 6.24
CA ALA A 379 6.92 -7.83 5.09
C ALA A 379 6.38 -6.68 4.24
N ALA A 380 5.83 -5.63 4.86
CA ALA A 380 5.31 -4.45 4.15
C ALA A 380 6.38 -3.79 3.28
N VAL A 381 7.60 -3.61 3.82
CA VAL A 381 8.71 -3.04 3.05
C VAL A 381 9.15 -3.97 1.92
N LYS A 382 9.43 -5.24 2.22
CA LYS A 382 9.94 -6.20 1.21
C LYS A 382 8.92 -6.48 0.11
N LEU A 383 7.66 -6.69 0.48
CA LEU A 383 6.61 -6.98 -0.49
C LEU A 383 6.27 -5.75 -1.33
N SER A 384 6.23 -4.55 -0.73
CA SER A 384 6.00 -3.33 -1.50
C SER A 384 7.18 -3.02 -2.44
N ALA A 385 8.42 -3.20 -2.01
CA ALA A 385 9.60 -3.02 -2.86
C ALA A 385 9.59 -3.97 -4.06
N ARG A 386 9.16 -5.21 -3.84
CA ARG A 386 9.14 -6.25 -4.87
C ARG A 386 7.92 -6.18 -5.80
N TYR A 387 6.73 -5.88 -5.28
CA TYR A 387 5.47 -6.05 -6.00
C TYR A 387 4.79 -4.75 -6.41
N ILE A 388 5.15 -3.61 -5.80
CA ILE A 388 4.58 -2.30 -6.10
C ILE A 388 5.68 -1.41 -6.69
N SER A 389 5.74 -1.35 -8.03
CA SER A 389 6.79 -0.64 -8.77
C SER A 389 6.42 0.79 -9.17
N ASP A 390 5.16 1.18 -9.07
CA ASP A 390 4.63 2.48 -9.47
C ASP A 390 4.67 3.55 -8.35
N ARG A 391 5.07 3.14 -7.14
CA ARG A 391 5.20 3.98 -5.95
C ARG A 391 6.57 3.78 -5.29
N PHE A 392 6.96 4.71 -4.42
CA PHE A 392 8.25 4.73 -3.76
C PHE A 392 8.13 4.46 -2.24
N LEU A 393 9.20 3.91 -1.66
CA LEU A 393 9.36 3.79 -0.22
C LEU A 393 9.59 5.20 0.40
N PRO A 394 9.15 5.44 1.65
CA PRO A 394 8.43 4.52 2.55
C PRO A 394 6.92 4.51 2.36
N ASP A 395 6.35 5.44 1.57
CA ASP A 395 4.92 5.70 1.43
C ASP A 395 4.11 4.43 1.09
N LYS A 396 4.54 3.69 0.06
CA LYS A 396 3.87 2.42 -0.33
C LYS A 396 3.84 1.37 0.78
N ALA A 397 4.85 1.34 1.66
CA ALA A 397 4.88 0.40 2.76
C ALA A 397 4.02 0.88 3.94
N ILE A 398 3.95 2.19 4.16
CA ILE A 398 3.06 2.82 5.13
C ILE A 398 1.59 2.54 4.76
N ASP A 399 1.22 2.79 3.49
CA ASP A 399 -0.12 2.52 2.97
C ASP A 399 -0.53 1.05 3.16
N LEU A 400 0.39 0.10 2.93
CA LEU A 400 0.12 -1.33 3.15
C LEU A 400 -0.17 -1.63 4.62
N VAL A 401 0.59 -1.05 5.53
CA VAL A 401 0.39 -1.26 6.98
C VAL A 401 -0.94 -0.66 7.42
N ASP A 402 -1.27 0.54 6.94
CA ASP A 402 -2.52 1.23 7.26
C ASP A 402 -3.74 0.45 6.75
N GLU A 403 -3.71 -0.01 5.50
CA GLU A 403 -4.80 -0.79 4.91
C GLU A 403 -4.94 -2.17 5.56
N ALA A 404 -3.82 -2.86 5.85
CA ALA A 404 -3.86 -4.14 6.54
C ALA A 404 -4.45 -4.01 7.95
N ALA A 405 -4.05 -2.97 8.69
CA ALA A 405 -4.60 -2.69 10.01
C ALA A 405 -6.10 -2.36 9.94
N SER A 406 -6.52 -1.58 8.94
CA SER A 406 -7.92 -1.25 8.69
C SER A 406 -8.74 -2.52 8.37
N ARG A 407 -8.20 -3.41 7.51
CA ARG A 407 -8.83 -4.68 7.15
C ARG A 407 -9.00 -5.60 8.35
N VAL A 408 -7.95 -5.83 9.12
CA VAL A 408 -7.99 -6.67 10.33
C VAL A 408 -8.99 -6.10 11.33
N ARG A 409 -9.06 -4.76 11.48
CA ARG A 409 -10.06 -4.11 12.31
C ARG A 409 -11.48 -4.37 11.82
N MET A 410 -11.73 -4.29 10.51
CA MET A 410 -13.04 -4.57 9.93
C MET A 410 -13.45 -6.03 10.10
N GLU A 411 -12.52 -6.96 9.88
CA GLU A 411 -12.75 -8.40 10.11
C GLU A 411 -13.11 -8.66 11.57
N ASN A 412 -12.43 -8.04 12.52
CA ASN A 412 -12.72 -8.12 13.96
C ASN A 412 -14.07 -7.47 14.36
N LEU A 413 -14.57 -6.51 13.56
CA LEU A 413 -15.86 -5.85 13.80
C LEU A 413 -17.03 -6.61 13.15
N THR A 414 -16.75 -7.40 12.12
CA THR A 414 -17.77 -8.14 11.38
C THR A 414 -18.16 -9.40 12.14
N ALA A 415 -19.45 -9.56 12.44
CA ALA A 415 -19.96 -10.76 13.10
C ALA A 415 -19.66 -12.00 12.24
N PRO A 416 -19.21 -13.12 12.84
CA PRO A 416 -18.97 -14.38 12.12
C PRO A 416 -20.18 -14.81 11.30
N ASP A 417 -19.95 -15.45 10.17
CA ASP A 417 -21.03 -15.91 9.27
C ASP A 417 -21.96 -16.93 9.94
N GLU A 418 -21.48 -17.65 10.96
CA GLU A 418 -22.30 -18.50 11.81
C GLU A 418 -23.37 -17.71 12.55
N MET A 419 -23.05 -16.53 13.09
CA MET A 419 -24.03 -15.68 13.75
C MET A 419 -25.06 -15.13 12.77
N LYS A 420 -24.64 -14.70 11.57
CA LYS A 420 -25.56 -14.24 10.51
C LYS A 420 -26.49 -15.37 10.06
N THR A 421 -25.98 -16.61 9.98
CA THR A 421 -26.83 -17.75 9.62
C THR A 421 -27.84 -18.10 10.72
N ILE A 422 -27.49 -17.96 12.00
CA ILE A 422 -28.42 -18.15 13.11
C ILE A 422 -29.45 -17.02 13.15
N GLU A 423 -29.07 -15.77 12.92
CA GLU A 423 -29.99 -14.63 12.82
C GLU A 423 -30.98 -14.78 11.65
N ALA A 424 -30.53 -15.24 10.48
CA ALA A 424 -31.38 -15.54 9.35
C ALA A 424 -32.39 -16.67 9.67
N LYS A 425 -31.94 -17.75 10.35
CA LYS A 425 -32.83 -18.81 10.81
C LYS A 425 -33.87 -18.32 11.83
N LEU A 426 -33.47 -17.46 12.78
CA LEU A 426 -34.38 -16.86 13.74
C LEU A 426 -35.45 -16.02 13.06
N SER A 427 -35.06 -15.23 12.03
CA SER A 427 -36.01 -14.45 11.24
C SER A 427 -37.03 -15.34 10.53
N THR A 428 -36.58 -16.44 9.91
CA THR A 428 -37.49 -17.39 9.23
C THR A 428 -38.42 -18.12 10.22
N LEU A 429 -37.89 -18.55 11.39
CA LEU A 429 -38.69 -19.19 12.43
C LEU A 429 -39.75 -18.23 13.03
N ALA A 430 -39.42 -16.95 13.19
CA ALA A 430 -40.34 -15.93 13.66
C ALA A 430 -41.48 -15.72 12.66
N ALA A 431 -41.19 -15.65 11.37
CA ALA A 431 -42.18 -15.53 10.31
C ALA A 431 -43.14 -16.76 10.25
N GLN A 432 -42.55 -17.96 10.30
CA GLN A 432 -43.33 -19.20 10.31
C GLN A 432 -44.22 -19.33 11.57
N LYS A 433 -43.71 -18.89 12.73
CA LYS A 433 -44.50 -18.84 13.97
C LYS A 433 -45.70 -17.88 13.84
N GLU A 434 -45.52 -16.69 13.28
CA GLU A 434 -46.64 -15.77 13.05
C GLU A 434 -47.68 -16.35 12.08
N GLU A 435 -47.24 -17.03 11.04
CA GLU A 435 -48.11 -17.70 10.09
C GLU A 435 -48.91 -18.84 10.76
N ALA A 436 -48.25 -19.68 11.56
CA ALA A 436 -48.90 -20.72 12.33
C ALA A 436 -49.98 -20.18 13.32
N VAL A 437 -49.66 -19.01 13.97
CA VAL A 437 -50.64 -18.35 14.88
C VAL A 437 -51.83 -17.82 14.06
N ARG A 438 -51.62 -17.20 12.88
CA ARG A 438 -52.72 -16.73 12.02
C ARG A 438 -53.58 -17.87 11.50
N ALA A 439 -52.98 -19.01 11.23
CA ALA A 439 -53.68 -20.25 10.82
C ALA A 439 -54.35 -20.99 11.98
N GLN A 440 -54.29 -20.45 13.21
CA GLN A 440 -54.79 -21.04 14.47
C GLN A 440 -54.20 -22.44 14.77
N ASN A 441 -53.03 -22.77 14.23
CA ASN A 441 -52.30 -24.00 14.53
C ASN A 441 -51.36 -23.81 15.72
N TYR A 442 -51.93 -23.84 16.92
CA TYR A 442 -51.22 -23.55 18.17
C TYR A 442 -50.17 -24.61 18.55
N GLU A 443 -50.34 -25.85 18.07
CA GLU A 443 -49.36 -26.92 18.33
C GLU A 443 -48.10 -26.68 17.53
N LEU A 444 -48.20 -26.32 16.24
CA LEU A 444 -47.05 -25.95 15.43
C LEU A 444 -46.40 -24.65 15.92
N ALA A 445 -47.20 -23.68 16.35
CA ALA A 445 -46.69 -22.41 16.91
C ALA A 445 -45.91 -22.65 18.22
N ALA A 446 -46.28 -23.62 19.05
CA ALA A 446 -45.56 -23.99 20.23
C ALA A 446 -44.21 -24.68 19.90
N GLN A 447 -44.19 -25.60 18.94
CA GLN A 447 -42.94 -26.22 18.45
C GLN A 447 -41.96 -25.19 17.84
N LEU A 448 -42.46 -24.25 17.04
CA LEU A 448 -41.65 -23.21 16.44
C LEU A 448 -41.09 -22.23 17.48
N ARG A 449 -41.86 -21.93 18.54
CA ARG A 449 -41.40 -21.11 19.69
C ARG A 449 -40.27 -21.81 20.44
N ASP A 450 -40.36 -23.11 20.66
CA ASP A 450 -39.32 -23.85 21.37
C ASP A 450 -38.05 -23.93 20.54
N ARG A 451 -38.14 -24.08 19.21
CA ARG A 451 -37.01 -23.97 18.29
C ARG A 451 -36.41 -22.56 18.28
N GLU A 452 -37.24 -21.51 18.18
CA GLU A 452 -36.79 -20.11 18.27
C GLU A 452 -36.00 -19.84 19.56
N ARG A 453 -36.49 -20.41 20.70
CA ARG A 453 -35.81 -20.27 21.99
C ARG A 453 -34.46 -20.99 22.02
N SER A 454 -34.37 -22.16 21.42
CA SER A 454 -33.12 -22.92 21.30
C SER A 454 -32.08 -22.16 20.43
N GLU A 455 -32.49 -21.67 19.23
CA GLU A 455 -31.61 -20.91 18.33
C GLU A 455 -31.20 -19.56 18.95
N ARG A 456 -32.09 -18.90 19.72
CA ARG A 456 -31.76 -17.66 20.45
C ARG A 456 -30.71 -17.91 21.52
N GLY A 457 -30.80 -19.04 22.25
CA GLY A 457 -29.78 -19.45 23.21
C GLY A 457 -28.44 -19.79 22.55
N ALA A 458 -28.47 -20.39 21.34
CA ALA A 458 -27.26 -20.60 20.55
C ALA A 458 -26.62 -19.27 20.08
N LEU A 459 -27.45 -18.29 19.66
CA LEU A 459 -26.98 -16.96 19.29
C LEU A 459 -26.33 -16.22 20.47
N GLU A 460 -26.97 -16.24 21.65
CA GLU A 460 -26.44 -15.63 22.87
C GLU A 460 -25.11 -16.26 23.29
N LYS A 461 -25.01 -17.59 23.16
CA LYS A 461 -23.77 -18.33 23.46
C LYS A 461 -22.67 -17.97 22.47
N ALA A 462 -22.93 -18.00 21.16
CA ALA A 462 -22.00 -17.58 20.10
C ALA A 462 -21.58 -16.12 20.29
N ARG A 463 -22.51 -15.24 20.66
CA ARG A 463 -22.22 -13.83 20.95
C ARG A 463 -21.33 -13.68 22.18
N GLY A 464 -21.58 -14.43 23.24
CA GLY A 464 -20.75 -14.46 24.44
C GLY A 464 -19.33 -14.98 24.20
N GLU A 465 -19.19 -16.02 23.37
CA GLU A 465 -17.89 -16.56 22.95
C GLU A 465 -17.13 -15.56 22.07
N TRP A 466 -17.82 -14.89 21.16
CA TRP A 466 -17.24 -13.84 20.31
C TRP A 466 -16.83 -12.61 21.10
N ASP A 467 -17.66 -12.14 22.06
CA ASP A 467 -17.32 -11.01 22.94
C ASP A 467 -16.19 -11.37 23.92
N ALA A 468 -16.14 -12.62 24.41
CA ALA A 468 -15.04 -13.10 25.25
C ALA A 468 -13.72 -13.22 24.46
N GLY A 469 -13.77 -13.62 23.19
CA GLY A 469 -12.63 -13.61 22.29
C GLY A 469 -12.11 -12.19 22.02
N ARG A 470 -12.98 -11.19 21.98
CA ARG A 470 -12.63 -9.76 21.85
C ARG A 470 -11.93 -9.18 23.08
N GLY A 471 -12.25 -9.67 24.28
CA GLY A 471 -11.70 -9.16 25.54
C GLY A 471 -10.24 -9.55 25.81
N GLY A 472 -9.70 -10.57 25.14
CA GLY A 472 -8.39 -11.14 25.40
C GLY A 472 -7.31 -10.92 24.34
N SER A 473 -7.67 -10.72 23.08
CA SER A 473 -6.73 -10.56 21.98
C SER A 473 -7.13 -9.36 21.14
N ARG A 474 -6.53 -8.21 21.37
CA ARG A 474 -6.45 -7.17 20.36
C ARG A 474 -5.75 -7.84 19.18
N GLY A 475 -6.44 -8.01 18.05
CA GLY A 475 -5.87 -8.61 16.84
C GLY A 475 -4.52 -7.99 16.53
N ALA A 476 -3.58 -8.79 16.11
CA ALA A 476 -2.28 -8.30 15.66
C ALA A 476 -2.23 -8.39 14.14
N VAL A 477 -1.71 -7.35 13.51
CA VAL A 477 -1.43 -7.36 12.07
C VAL A 477 -0.20 -8.22 11.84
N SER A 478 -0.35 -9.26 11.03
CA SER A 478 0.68 -10.24 10.67
C SER A 478 1.28 -9.99 9.29
N ALA A 479 2.34 -10.72 8.95
CA ALA A 479 2.90 -10.70 7.59
C ALA A 479 1.91 -11.25 6.54
N GLU A 480 1.01 -12.15 6.93
CA GLU A 480 -0.02 -12.71 6.05
C GLU A 480 -1.09 -11.68 5.69
N ASP A 481 -1.47 -10.82 6.64
CA ASP A 481 -2.41 -9.72 6.39
C ASP A 481 -1.83 -8.73 5.38
N ILE A 482 -0.56 -8.39 5.51
CA ILE A 482 0.16 -7.55 4.52
C ILE A 482 0.18 -8.23 3.15
N ALA A 483 0.50 -9.53 3.10
CA ALA A 483 0.53 -10.28 1.85
C ALA A 483 -0.86 -10.35 1.18
N ALA A 484 -1.94 -10.43 1.98
CA ALA A 484 -3.31 -10.39 1.48
C ALA A 484 -3.67 -9.04 0.85
N VAL A 485 -3.23 -7.93 1.44
CA VAL A 485 -3.42 -6.58 0.87
C VAL A 485 -2.63 -6.43 -0.44
N VAL A 486 -1.36 -6.84 -0.45
CA VAL A 486 -0.54 -6.82 -1.68
C VAL A 486 -1.18 -7.66 -2.78
N SER A 487 -1.73 -8.84 -2.44
CA SER A 487 -2.47 -9.67 -3.40
C SER A 487 -3.70 -8.95 -3.96
N GLY A 488 -4.44 -8.23 -3.11
CA GLY A 488 -5.59 -7.43 -3.53
C GLY A 488 -5.22 -6.30 -4.48
N TRP A 489 -4.12 -5.60 -4.24
CA TRP A 489 -3.67 -4.49 -5.07
C TRP A 489 -3.08 -4.92 -6.40
N THR A 490 -2.28 -5.98 -6.37
CA THR A 490 -1.49 -6.43 -7.54
C THR A 490 -2.19 -7.52 -8.35
N GLY A 491 -3.21 -8.16 -7.79
CA GLY A 491 -3.84 -9.35 -8.36
C GLY A 491 -2.98 -10.61 -8.30
N ILE A 492 -1.84 -10.57 -7.59
CA ILE A 492 -0.89 -11.68 -7.48
C ILE A 492 -1.18 -12.41 -6.17
N PRO A 493 -1.35 -13.73 -6.18
CA PRO A 493 -1.57 -14.51 -4.97
C PRO A 493 -0.30 -14.61 -4.11
N VAL A 494 0.05 -13.51 -3.42
CA VAL A 494 1.26 -13.43 -2.58
C VAL A 494 1.13 -14.28 -1.30
N THR A 495 -0.09 -14.53 -0.86
CA THR A 495 -0.42 -15.31 0.34
C THR A 495 -0.07 -16.81 0.25
N ASN A 496 0.16 -17.33 -0.96
CA ASN A 496 0.42 -18.77 -1.19
C ASN A 496 1.91 -19.07 -1.44
N LEU A 497 2.83 -18.17 -1.08
CA LEU A 497 4.24 -18.25 -1.50
C LEU A 497 5.14 -19.17 -0.67
N THR A 498 4.66 -19.81 0.40
CA THR A 498 5.59 -20.52 1.30
C THR A 498 5.72 -22.02 1.05
N GLU A 499 4.66 -22.80 0.93
CA GLU A 499 4.78 -24.25 0.68
C GLU A 499 4.14 -24.69 -0.63
N SER A 500 2.98 -24.11 -1.00
CA SER A 500 2.25 -24.50 -2.23
C SER A 500 2.88 -24.01 -3.52
N GLU A 501 3.70 -22.94 -3.52
CA GLU A 501 4.38 -22.46 -4.73
C GLU A 501 5.51 -23.43 -5.14
N SER A 502 6.25 -23.96 -4.18
CA SER A 502 7.26 -24.99 -4.45
C SER A 502 6.65 -26.25 -5.06
N GLU A 503 5.50 -26.69 -4.56
CA GLU A 503 4.76 -27.81 -5.12
C GLU A 503 4.20 -27.48 -6.51
N ARG A 504 3.62 -26.29 -6.72
CA ARG A 504 3.15 -25.84 -8.05
C ARG A 504 4.27 -25.77 -9.06
N LEU A 505 5.45 -25.30 -8.67
CA LEU A 505 6.63 -25.26 -9.53
C LEU A 505 7.15 -26.68 -9.86
N LEU A 506 7.06 -27.63 -8.91
CA LEU A 506 7.41 -29.02 -9.15
C LEU A 506 6.46 -29.67 -10.17
N HIS A 507 5.15 -29.39 -10.05
CA HIS A 507 4.10 -29.94 -10.92
C HIS A 507 3.78 -29.04 -12.14
N MET A 508 4.61 -28.03 -12.41
CA MET A 508 4.37 -27.07 -13.51
C MET A 508 4.23 -27.77 -14.87
N GLU A 509 4.98 -28.81 -15.09
CA GLU A 509 4.93 -29.59 -16.35
C GLU A 509 3.53 -30.21 -16.55
N ASP A 510 2.97 -30.79 -15.51
CA ASP A 510 1.63 -31.39 -15.53
C ASP A 510 0.54 -30.32 -15.79
N VAL A 511 0.69 -29.15 -15.17
CA VAL A 511 -0.23 -28.01 -15.37
C VAL A 511 -0.17 -27.53 -16.81
N LEU A 512 1.02 -27.36 -17.38
CA LEU A 512 1.19 -26.92 -18.76
C LEU A 512 0.67 -27.97 -19.75
N HIS A 513 0.87 -29.28 -19.51
CA HIS A 513 0.39 -30.36 -20.35
C HIS A 513 -1.12 -30.51 -20.40
N ARG A 514 -1.86 -30.00 -19.43
CA ARG A 514 -3.35 -29.98 -19.48
C ARG A 514 -3.86 -29.16 -20.66
N ARG A 515 -3.12 -28.13 -21.08
CA ARG A 515 -3.50 -27.23 -22.19
C ARG A 515 -2.66 -27.48 -23.45
N VAL A 516 -1.36 -27.77 -23.29
CA VAL A 516 -0.42 -27.92 -24.39
C VAL A 516 -0.13 -29.40 -24.63
N ILE A 517 -0.65 -29.91 -25.73
CA ILE A 517 -0.53 -31.30 -26.09
C ILE A 517 0.66 -31.51 -27.02
N GLY A 518 1.40 -32.57 -26.81
CA GLY A 518 2.40 -33.08 -27.71
C GLY A 518 3.76 -32.36 -27.78
N GLN A 519 4.02 -31.32 -26.95
CA GLN A 519 5.26 -30.52 -26.98
C GLN A 519 6.13 -30.77 -25.74
N ASN A 520 6.43 -32.02 -25.40
CA ASN A 520 7.06 -32.42 -24.14
C ASN A 520 8.40 -31.72 -23.89
N GLU A 521 9.27 -31.66 -24.90
CA GLU A 521 10.58 -31.00 -24.78
C GLU A 521 10.44 -29.48 -24.50
N ALA A 522 9.47 -28.85 -25.18
CA ALA A 522 9.21 -27.41 -25.02
C ALA A 522 8.71 -27.10 -23.60
N VAL A 523 7.74 -27.87 -23.13
CA VAL A 523 7.16 -27.72 -21.80
C VAL A 523 8.23 -27.96 -20.74
N ALA A 524 9.02 -29.03 -20.82
CA ALA A 524 10.08 -29.36 -19.89
C ALA A 524 11.21 -28.28 -19.87
N ALA A 525 11.57 -27.72 -21.05
CA ALA A 525 12.57 -26.67 -21.14
C ALA A 525 12.09 -25.36 -20.44
N VAL A 526 10.85 -24.95 -20.73
CA VAL A 526 10.23 -23.78 -20.07
C VAL A 526 10.15 -23.98 -18.56
N ALA A 527 9.61 -25.12 -18.10
CA ALA A 527 9.47 -25.41 -16.67
C ALA A 527 10.82 -25.39 -15.95
N ARG A 528 11.87 -25.98 -16.52
CA ARG A 528 13.23 -25.94 -15.94
C ARG A 528 13.78 -24.52 -15.84
N ALA A 529 13.62 -23.69 -16.87
CA ALA A 529 14.12 -22.33 -16.87
C ALA A 529 13.38 -21.45 -15.83
N ILE A 530 12.07 -21.61 -15.74
CA ILE A 530 11.25 -20.91 -14.74
C ILE A 530 11.61 -21.33 -13.31
N ARG A 531 11.79 -22.63 -13.05
CA ARG A 531 12.25 -23.11 -11.74
C ARG A 531 13.59 -22.48 -11.36
N ARG A 532 14.57 -22.42 -12.28
CA ARG A 532 15.87 -21.75 -12.03
C ARG A 532 15.70 -20.28 -11.69
N GLY A 533 14.83 -19.56 -12.41
CA GLY A 533 14.57 -18.15 -12.15
C GLY A 533 13.93 -17.86 -10.79
N ARG A 534 12.98 -18.72 -10.39
CA ARG A 534 12.23 -18.55 -9.13
C ARG A 534 13.01 -18.95 -7.86
N VAL A 535 13.88 -19.93 -7.94
CA VAL A 535 14.72 -20.34 -6.80
C VAL A 535 15.85 -19.33 -6.50
N GLY A 536 15.98 -18.27 -7.31
CA GLY A 536 16.96 -17.21 -7.06
C GLY A 536 18.38 -17.54 -7.55
N LEU A 537 18.55 -18.58 -8.39
CA LEU A 537 19.83 -18.94 -8.97
C LEU A 537 20.19 -18.11 -10.22
N LYS A 538 19.30 -17.20 -10.62
CA LYS A 538 19.49 -16.28 -11.75
C LYS A 538 19.87 -14.88 -11.27
N ASP A 539 20.51 -14.11 -12.14
CA ASP A 539 20.82 -12.70 -11.92
C ASP A 539 19.52 -11.92 -11.59
N PRO A 540 19.43 -11.25 -10.42
CA PRO A 540 18.24 -10.52 -9.98
C PRO A 540 17.90 -9.32 -10.87
N HIS A 541 18.84 -8.88 -11.73
CA HIS A 541 18.61 -7.76 -12.65
C HIS A 541 17.94 -8.18 -13.95
N ARG A 542 17.81 -9.47 -14.26
CA ARG A 542 17.25 -9.99 -15.51
C ARG A 542 15.79 -10.43 -15.36
N PRO A 543 14.99 -10.46 -16.45
CA PRO A 543 13.64 -11.04 -16.45
C PRO A 543 13.61 -12.47 -15.91
N VAL A 544 12.45 -12.95 -15.41
CA VAL A 544 12.29 -14.32 -14.88
C VAL A 544 12.74 -15.37 -15.89
N GLY A 545 12.43 -15.18 -17.17
CA GLY A 545 12.86 -16.03 -18.27
C GLY A 545 12.79 -15.29 -19.61
N SER A 546 13.71 -15.63 -20.52
CA SER A 546 13.72 -15.16 -21.90
C SER A 546 13.78 -16.35 -22.85
N PHE A 547 12.76 -16.51 -23.68
CA PHE A 547 12.56 -17.68 -24.53
C PHE A 547 12.40 -17.29 -26.00
N LEU A 548 12.98 -18.09 -26.89
CA LEU A 548 12.71 -18.01 -28.32
C LEU A 548 12.02 -19.31 -28.79
N PHE A 549 10.76 -19.19 -29.19
CA PHE A 549 9.93 -20.30 -29.66
C PHE A 549 9.98 -20.38 -31.19
N LEU A 550 10.48 -21.49 -31.72
CA LEU A 550 10.68 -21.72 -33.12
C LEU A 550 9.78 -22.84 -33.63
N GLY A 551 9.25 -22.70 -34.82
CA GLY A 551 8.47 -23.73 -35.45
C GLY A 551 7.37 -23.22 -36.36
N PRO A 552 6.70 -24.10 -37.10
CA PRO A 552 5.63 -23.74 -38.04
C PRO A 552 4.42 -23.12 -37.30
N THR A 553 3.51 -22.56 -38.07
CA THR A 553 2.26 -22.03 -37.53
C THR A 553 1.36 -23.15 -36.99
N GLY A 554 0.56 -22.85 -35.94
CA GLY A 554 -0.45 -23.79 -35.43
C GLY A 554 0.05 -24.97 -34.59
N VAL A 555 1.32 -24.98 -34.13
CA VAL A 555 1.92 -26.02 -33.29
C VAL A 555 1.78 -25.77 -31.77
N GLY A 556 1.16 -24.65 -31.36
CA GLY A 556 0.89 -24.37 -29.96
C GLY A 556 1.81 -23.32 -29.28
N LYS A 557 2.65 -22.57 -30.04
CA LYS A 557 3.54 -21.54 -29.46
C LYS A 557 2.81 -20.52 -28.58
N THR A 558 1.76 -19.90 -29.10
CA THR A 558 0.96 -18.91 -28.38
C THR A 558 0.14 -19.54 -27.24
N GLU A 559 -0.30 -20.80 -27.40
CA GLU A 559 -1.06 -21.49 -26.34
C GLU A 559 -0.15 -21.83 -25.15
N LEU A 560 1.11 -22.18 -25.38
CA LEU A 560 2.08 -22.35 -24.30
C LEU A 560 2.31 -21.02 -23.53
N CYS A 561 2.30 -19.87 -24.22
CA CYS A 561 2.40 -18.57 -23.55
C CYS A 561 1.19 -18.30 -22.63
N ARG A 562 -0.03 -18.65 -23.07
CA ARG A 562 -1.25 -18.50 -22.23
C ARG A 562 -1.24 -19.47 -21.06
N ALA A 563 -0.91 -20.73 -21.30
CA ALA A 563 -0.77 -21.72 -20.25
C ALA A 563 0.29 -21.31 -19.21
N LEU A 564 1.39 -20.71 -19.68
CA LEU A 564 2.44 -20.18 -18.81
C LEU A 564 1.95 -18.98 -17.99
N ALA A 565 1.20 -18.05 -18.58
CA ALA A 565 0.62 -16.91 -17.87
C ALA A 565 -0.34 -17.38 -16.76
N GLU A 566 -1.20 -18.32 -17.06
CA GLU A 566 -2.12 -18.94 -16.10
C GLU A 566 -1.37 -19.69 -14.97
N ALA A 567 -0.37 -20.51 -15.34
CA ALA A 567 0.41 -21.27 -14.36
C ALA A 567 1.23 -20.38 -13.41
N MET A 568 1.80 -19.28 -13.95
CA MET A 568 2.69 -18.39 -13.22
C MET A 568 1.97 -17.30 -12.43
N PHE A 569 0.91 -16.74 -13.01
CA PHE A 569 0.25 -15.53 -12.52
C PHE A 569 -1.23 -15.73 -12.18
N GLY A 570 -1.77 -16.95 -12.42
CA GLY A 570 -3.16 -17.28 -12.06
C GLY A 570 -4.22 -16.74 -13.04
N ASP A 571 -3.82 -16.00 -14.08
CA ASP A 571 -4.71 -15.43 -15.10
C ASP A 571 -4.12 -15.60 -16.49
N GLU A 572 -4.88 -16.18 -17.41
CA GLU A 572 -4.45 -16.31 -18.81
C GLU A 572 -4.33 -14.96 -19.53
N ASN A 573 -5.02 -13.93 -19.02
CA ASN A 573 -4.96 -12.55 -19.51
C ASN A 573 -3.74 -11.78 -18.96
N ALA A 574 -2.94 -12.37 -18.08
CA ALA A 574 -1.64 -11.83 -17.68
C ALA A 574 -0.60 -12.00 -18.80
N MET A 575 -1.03 -11.83 -20.06
CA MET A 575 -0.19 -11.88 -21.25
C MET A 575 -0.31 -10.58 -22.05
N ILE A 576 0.84 -9.97 -22.35
CA ILE A 576 0.96 -8.80 -23.22
C ILE A 576 1.47 -9.27 -24.56
N ARG A 577 0.62 -9.28 -25.58
CA ARG A 577 1.02 -9.63 -26.94
C ARG A 577 1.38 -8.38 -27.73
N VAL A 578 2.51 -8.43 -28.43
CA VAL A 578 3.01 -7.40 -29.34
C VAL A 578 3.35 -8.10 -30.65
N ASP A 579 2.64 -7.75 -31.72
CA ASP A 579 2.85 -8.31 -33.06
C ASP A 579 3.94 -7.51 -33.79
N MET A 580 5.05 -8.13 -34.09
CA MET A 580 6.19 -7.46 -34.69
C MET A 580 5.96 -7.06 -36.15
N SER A 581 4.93 -7.58 -36.80
CA SER A 581 4.50 -7.12 -38.13
C SER A 581 4.09 -5.64 -38.14
N GLU A 582 3.69 -5.08 -37.01
CA GLU A 582 3.34 -3.67 -36.84
C GLU A 582 4.57 -2.78 -36.65
N TYR A 583 5.76 -3.38 -36.38
CA TYR A 583 6.99 -2.68 -36.00
C TYR A 583 8.14 -2.95 -37.00
N MET A 584 7.81 -3.02 -38.28
CA MET A 584 8.76 -3.25 -39.35
C MET A 584 9.55 -1.96 -39.71
N GLU A 585 8.99 -0.79 -39.43
CA GLU A 585 9.59 0.47 -39.82
C GLU A 585 10.13 1.22 -38.57
N LYS A 586 11.22 1.98 -38.77
CA LYS A 586 11.91 2.68 -37.70
C LYS A 586 10.98 3.60 -36.88
N HIS A 587 10.07 4.31 -37.54
CA HIS A 587 9.16 5.24 -36.87
C HIS A 587 8.09 4.54 -36.02
N THR A 588 7.78 3.27 -36.30
CA THR A 588 6.81 2.51 -35.50
C THR A 588 7.42 2.01 -34.18
N VAL A 589 8.74 1.84 -34.11
CA VAL A 589 9.45 1.40 -32.90
C VAL A 589 9.26 2.41 -31.75
N SER A 590 9.20 3.71 -32.07
CA SER A 590 8.93 4.74 -31.05
C SER A 590 7.58 4.57 -30.36
N LYS A 591 6.59 3.89 -30.98
CA LYS A 591 5.31 3.60 -30.33
C LYS A 591 5.46 2.62 -29.14
N LEU A 592 6.51 1.78 -29.11
CA LEU A 592 6.76 0.85 -28.01
C LEU A 592 7.19 1.58 -26.73
N ILE A 593 8.03 2.61 -26.86
CA ILE A 593 8.64 3.35 -25.75
C ILE A 593 8.07 4.77 -25.58
N GLY A 594 7.25 5.24 -26.53
CA GLY A 594 6.72 6.59 -26.60
C GLY A 594 7.48 7.48 -27.58
N SER A 595 6.80 8.52 -28.08
CA SER A 595 7.38 9.48 -29.05
C SER A 595 8.34 10.45 -28.33
N PRO A 596 9.45 10.87 -28.98
CA PRO A 596 10.35 11.88 -28.43
C PRO A 596 9.63 13.24 -28.22
N PRO A 597 10.15 14.11 -27.34
CA PRO A 597 9.61 15.46 -27.15
C PRO A 597 9.51 16.24 -28.47
N GLY A 598 8.36 16.84 -28.73
CA GLY A 598 8.10 17.61 -29.94
C GLY A 598 7.45 16.86 -31.10
N TYR A 599 7.22 15.56 -30.97
CA TYR A 599 6.48 14.78 -31.97
C TYR A 599 5.04 14.51 -31.50
N VAL A 600 4.13 14.34 -32.46
CA VAL A 600 2.73 14.00 -32.19
C VAL A 600 2.66 12.67 -31.44
N GLY A 601 1.90 12.64 -30.33
CA GLY A 601 1.78 11.45 -29.46
C GLY A 601 2.80 11.38 -28.32
N TYR A 602 3.52 12.46 -28.00
CA TYR A 602 4.44 12.50 -26.84
C TYR A 602 3.73 12.28 -25.50
N ASP A 603 2.49 12.78 -25.35
CA ASP A 603 1.69 12.62 -24.14
C ASP A 603 1.08 11.21 -24.03
N GLU A 604 0.99 10.48 -25.12
CA GLU A 604 0.60 9.07 -25.16
C GLU A 604 1.82 8.22 -24.82
N GLY A 605 1.94 7.69 -23.62
CA GLY A 605 3.04 6.82 -23.22
C GLY A 605 3.27 5.66 -24.18
N GLY A 606 4.44 5.02 -24.12
CA GLY A 606 4.77 3.90 -25.01
C GLY A 606 3.83 2.69 -24.78
N GLN A 607 3.37 2.07 -25.84
CA GLN A 607 2.40 0.96 -25.78
C GLN A 607 2.90 -0.24 -24.97
N LEU A 608 4.19 -0.57 -25.10
CA LEU A 608 4.80 -1.66 -24.35
C LEU A 608 5.06 -1.22 -22.90
N THR A 609 5.69 -0.07 -22.72
CA THR A 609 6.08 0.45 -21.41
C THR A 609 4.87 0.69 -20.50
N GLU A 610 3.78 1.26 -21.03
CA GLU A 610 2.53 1.47 -20.26
C GLU A 610 1.85 0.15 -19.89
N LYS A 611 1.77 -0.82 -20.82
CA LYS A 611 1.15 -2.13 -20.53
C LYS A 611 1.92 -2.89 -19.47
N VAL A 612 3.26 -2.89 -19.52
CA VAL A 612 4.10 -3.58 -18.54
C VAL A 612 4.08 -2.84 -17.19
N ARG A 613 4.07 -1.50 -17.18
CA ARG A 613 3.94 -0.71 -15.96
C ARG A 613 2.64 -1.02 -15.22
N ARG A 614 1.53 -1.21 -15.97
CA ARG A 614 0.22 -1.57 -15.39
C ARG A 614 0.15 -3.05 -14.98
N LYS A 615 0.87 -3.93 -15.69
CA LYS A 615 0.89 -5.38 -15.42
C LYS A 615 2.35 -5.87 -15.36
N PRO A 616 3.09 -5.58 -14.27
CA PRO A 616 4.51 -5.93 -14.16
C PRO A 616 4.74 -7.44 -14.03
N TYR A 617 3.69 -8.19 -13.70
CA TYR A 617 3.70 -9.65 -13.64
C TYR A 617 2.92 -10.20 -14.82
N SER A 618 3.64 -10.38 -15.94
CA SER A 618 3.03 -10.80 -17.19
C SER A 618 4.00 -11.59 -18.06
N VAL A 619 3.44 -12.37 -18.96
CA VAL A 619 4.17 -12.94 -20.09
C VAL A 619 4.13 -11.92 -21.23
N VAL A 620 5.27 -11.40 -21.63
CA VAL A 620 5.37 -10.48 -22.78
C VAL A 620 5.74 -11.30 -24.00
N LEU A 621 4.79 -11.43 -24.93
CA LEU A 621 4.93 -12.18 -26.17
C LEU A 621 5.22 -11.24 -27.34
N PHE A 622 6.41 -11.33 -27.90
CA PHE A 622 6.78 -10.71 -29.18
C PHE A 622 6.56 -11.74 -30.31
N ASP A 623 5.48 -11.56 -31.05
CA ASP A 623 5.09 -12.49 -32.10
C ASP A 623 5.76 -12.14 -33.43
N GLU A 624 6.27 -13.12 -34.17
CA GLU A 624 6.96 -12.97 -35.46
C GLU A 624 8.19 -12.02 -35.41
N ILE A 625 9.09 -12.27 -34.45
CA ILE A 625 10.24 -11.41 -34.15
C ILE A 625 11.16 -11.16 -35.33
N GLU A 626 11.20 -12.08 -36.33
CA GLU A 626 11.96 -11.93 -37.55
C GLU A 626 11.52 -10.78 -38.45
N LYS A 627 10.30 -10.27 -38.24
CA LYS A 627 9.78 -9.13 -39.00
C LYS A 627 10.12 -7.76 -38.36
N ALA A 628 10.61 -7.76 -37.12
CA ALA A 628 10.91 -6.56 -36.40
C ALA A 628 12.05 -5.75 -36.99
N HIS A 629 11.94 -4.41 -36.90
CA HIS A 629 13.05 -3.51 -37.25
C HIS A 629 14.24 -3.73 -36.31
N GLU A 630 15.47 -3.46 -36.77
CA GLU A 630 16.70 -3.65 -35.99
C GLU A 630 16.71 -2.94 -34.64
N ASP A 631 16.10 -1.77 -34.54
CA ASP A 631 16.01 -1.00 -33.28
C ASP A 631 15.20 -1.74 -32.19
N VAL A 632 14.26 -2.64 -32.55
CA VAL A 632 13.53 -3.46 -31.57
C VAL A 632 14.49 -4.42 -30.86
N PHE A 633 15.47 -4.98 -31.55
CA PHE A 633 16.47 -5.86 -30.93
C PHE A 633 17.32 -5.12 -29.91
N ASN A 634 17.61 -3.83 -30.12
CA ASN A 634 18.34 -3.01 -29.16
C ASN A 634 17.52 -2.80 -27.86
N LEU A 635 16.19 -2.61 -27.99
CA LEU A 635 15.29 -2.53 -26.82
C LEU A 635 15.23 -3.88 -26.08
N LEU A 636 15.12 -4.98 -26.82
CA LEU A 636 15.10 -6.32 -26.22
C LEU A 636 16.41 -6.66 -25.51
N LEU A 637 17.56 -6.25 -26.05
CA LEU A 637 18.86 -6.40 -25.38
C LEU A 637 18.87 -5.68 -24.04
N GLN A 638 18.38 -4.43 -23.98
CA GLN A 638 18.30 -3.69 -22.73
C GLN A 638 17.36 -4.36 -21.71
N ILE A 639 16.21 -4.87 -22.16
CA ILE A 639 15.29 -5.62 -21.31
C ILE A 639 15.94 -6.89 -20.76
N MET A 640 16.61 -7.68 -21.63
CA MET A 640 17.21 -8.97 -21.25
C MET A 640 18.46 -8.82 -20.37
N ASP A 641 19.21 -7.72 -20.47
CA ASP A 641 20.40 -7.48 -19.67
C ASP A 641 20.10 -6.77 -18.36
N ASP A 642 19.42 -5.63 -18.43
CA ASP A 642 19.18 -4.75 -17.29
C ASP A 642 17.82 -5.00 -16.63
N GLY A 643 16.92 -5.78 -17.23
CA GLY A 643 15.55 -6.00 -16.75
C GLY A 643 14.71 -4.73 -16.66
N ARG A 644 15.09 -3.69 -17.39
CA ARG A 644 14.41 -2.38 -17.36
C ARG A 644 14.42 -1.74 -18.73
N LEU A 645 13.46 -0.87 -18.99
CA LEU A 645 13.37 -0.08 -20.21
C LEU A 645 12.99 1.34 -19.84
N THR A 646 13.73 2.33 -20.36
CA THR A 646 13.41 3.75 -20.13
C THR A 646 12.49 4.25 -21.23
N ASP A 647 11.35 4.83 -20.86
CA ASP A 647 10.42 5.43 -21.82
C ASP A 647 10.89 6.79 -22.33
N SER A 648 10.18 7.35 -23.31
CA SER A 648 10.49 8.68 -23.89
C SER A 648 10.32 9.82 -22.89
N GLN A 649 9.63 9.62 -21.77
CA GLN A 649 9.46 10.60 -20.71
C GLN A 649 10.54 10.47 -19.63
N GLY A 650 11.51 9.56 -19.79
CA GLY A 650 12.59 9.32 -18.84
C GLY A 650 12.20 8.44 -17.66
N ARG A 651 11.02 7.82 -17.68
CA ARG A 651 10.58 6.89 -16.62
C ARG A 651 11.14 5.51 -16.91
N THR A 652 11.61 4.85 -15.86
CA THR A 652 12.14 3.49 -15.96
C THR A 652 11.01 2.49 -15.67
N VAL A 653 10.78 1.56 -16.59
CA VAL A 653 9.80 0.47 -16.47
C VAL A 653 10.53 -0.82 -16.17
N ASP A 654 10.09 -1.54 -15.14
CA ASP A 654 10.70 -2.76 -14.63
C ASP A 654 10.15 -4.00 -15.34
N PHE A 655 11.04 -4.81 -15.92
CA PHE A 655 10.75 -6.08 -16.59
C PHE A 655 11.26 -7.30 -15.80
N ARG A 656 11.86 -7.13 -14.63
CA ARG A 656 12.47 -8.23 -13.85
C ARG A 656 11.46 -9.30 -13.45
N ASN A 657 10.21 -8.93 -13.29
CA ASN A 657 9.13 -9.84 -12.93
C ASN A 657 8.36 -10.39 -14.14
N THR A 658 8.76 -10.05 -15.37
CA THR A 658 8.13 -10.53 -16.60
C THR A 658 8.81 -11.79 -17.13
N VAL A 659 8.06 -12.56 -17.91
CA VAL A 659 8.61 -13.63 -18.76
C VAL A 659 8.58 -13.14 -20.20
N ILE A 660 9.73 -13.06 -20.83
CA ILE A 660 9.86 -12.62 -22.23
C ILE A 660 9.79 -13.83 -23.14
N VAL A 661 8.84 -13.84 -24.05
CA VAL A 661 8.72 -14.88 -25.06
C VAL A 661 8.72 -14.25 -26.45
N MET A 662 9.57 -14.73 -27.30
CA MET A 662 9.63 -14.33 -28.70
C MET A 662 9.25 -15.54 -29.57
N THR A 663 8.39 -15.36 -30.57
CA THR A 663 8.06 -16.42 -31.51
C THR A 663 8.66 -16.14 -32.88
N SER A 664 9.08 -17.17 -33.59
CA SER A 664 9.57 -17.06 -34.96
C SER A 664 9.17 -18.28 -35.77
N ASN A 665 8.98 -18.04 -37.05
CA ASN A 665 8.76 -19.09 -38.07
C ASN A 665 10.04 -19.48 -38.83
N ILE A 666 11.19 -18.94 -38.44
CA ILE A 666 12.49 -19.30 -39.01
C ILE A 666 12.75 -20.80 -38.78
N GLY A 667 13.27 -21.47 -39.77
CA GLY A 667 13.52 -22.89 -39.71
C GLY A 667 12.26 -23.77 -39.86
N ALA A 668 11.09 -23.19 -40.10
CA ALA A 668 9.85 -23.94 -40.29
C ALA A 668 10.00 -24.96 -41.43
N ARG A 669 10.67 -24.60 -42.54
CA ARG A 669 10.95 -25.52 -43.67
C ARG A 669 11.84 -26.68 -43.25
N ALA A 670 12.86 -26.48 -42.43
CA ALA A 670 13.72 -27.55 -41.93
C ALA A 670 12.96 -28.55 -41.05
N ILE A 671 11.86 -28.09 -40.38
CA ILE A 671 10.95 -28.93 -39.58
C ILE A 671 9.91 -29.61 -40.46
N THR A 672 9.48 -28.98 -41.55
CA THR A 672 8.41 -29.50 -42.42
C THR A 672 8.93 -30.36 -43.59
N ASP A 673 10.15 -30.14 -44.10
CA ASP A 673 10.69 -30.87 -45.23
C ASP A 673 10.99 -32.34 -44.90
N ARG A 674 10.27 -33.24 -45.55
CA ARG A 674 10.50 -34.70 -45.53
C ARG A 674 11.65 -35.14 -46.47
N ARG A 675 12.47 -34.23 -46.98
CA ARG A 675 13.53 -34.59 -47.90
C ARG A 675 14.59 -35.41 -47.19
N ALA A 676 14.53 -36.72 -47.46
CA ALA A 676 15.60 -37.63 -47.19
C ALA A 676 16.89 -37.09 -47.84
N ALA A 677 18.03 -37.18 -47.15
CA ALA A 677 19.33 -37.00 -47.69
C ALA A 677 19.43 -37.90 -48.97
N LEU A 678 19.77 -37.28 -50.08
CA LEU A 678 20.13 -37.99 -51.31
C LEU A 678 21.37 -38.86 -51.04
N GLY A 679 21.14 -40.14 -50.76
CA GLY A 679 22.20 -41.11 -50.53
C GLY A 679 21.58 -42.48 -50.32
N PHE A 680 21.46 -43.25 -51.41
CA PHE A 680 21.31 -44.70 -51.45
C PHE A 680 20.95 -45.47 -50.16
N SER A 681 19.69 -45.74 -49.97
CA SER A 681 19.25 -47.04 -49.39
C SER A 681 17.78 -47.25 -49.74
N GLY A 682 17.51 -48.35 -50.31
CA GLY A 682 16.20 -48.75 -50.81
C GLY A 682 15.25 -49.18 -49.68
N LEU A 683 13.98 -49.18 -50.08
CA LEU A 683 12.86 -49.98 -49.58
C LEU A 683 12.59 -49.85 -48.08
N ASP A 684 11.46 -49.18 -47.78
CA ASP A 684 10.68 -49.20 -46.54
C ASP A 684 11.22 -48.44 -45.32
N GLY A 685 10.63 -47.26 -45.08
CA GLY A 685 10.78 -46.54 -43.84
C GLY A 685 11.78 -45.39 -43.93
N THR A 686 11.34 -44.20 -44.35
CA THR A 686 12.12 -42.97 -44.17
C THR A 686 12.25 -42.69 -42.69
N PRO A 687 13.47 -42.70 -42.09
CA PRO A 687 13.64 -42.38 -40.70
C PRO A 687 13.26 -40.89 -40.48
N GLU A 688 12.30 -40.62 -39.60
CA GLU A 688 12.05 -39.27 -39.14
C GLU A 688 13.36 -38.69 -38.56
N ARG A 689 13.73 -37.47 -38.98
CA ARG A 689 14.89 -36.80 -38.42
C ARG A 689 14.74 -36.73 -36.90
N SER A 690 15.81 -37.07 -36.19
CA SER A 690 15.82 -36.95 -34.75
C SER A 690 15.59 -35.48 -34.34
N TYR A 691 14.96 -35.25 -33.20
CA TYR A 691 14.78 -33.89 -32.67
C TYR A 691 16.08 -33.11 -32.59
N ALA A 692 17.19 -33.79 -32.29
CA ALA A 692 18.53 -33.20 -32.23
C ALA A 692 18.99 -32.66 -33.59
N GLU A 693 18.78 -33.41 -34.69
CA GLU A 693 19.14 -32.97 -36.06
C GLU A 693 18.28 -31.80 -36.53
N ILE A 694 16.99 -31.78 -36.20
CA ILE A 694 16.08 -30.67 -36.48
C ILE A 694 16.56 -29.41 -35.74
N ARG A 695 16.87 -29.56 -34.46
CA ARG A 695 17.37 -28.46 -33.60
C ARG A 695 18.67 -27.86 -34.14
N GLU A 696 19.59 -28.72 -34.60
CA GLU A 696 20.87 -28.25 -35.15
C GLU A 696 20.65 -27.47 -36.45
N ALA A 697 19.82 -27.98 -37.36
CA ALA A 697 19.51 -27.32 -38.63
C ALA A 697 18.82 -25.96 -38.39
N VAL A 698 17.85 -25.89 -37.49
CA VAL A 698 17.15 -24.65 -37.12
C VAL A 698 18.10 -23.65 -36.44
N THR A 699 18.99 -24.14 -35.57
CA THR A 699 19.99 -23.29 -34.89
C THR A 699 20.99 -22.71 -35.93
N ALA A 700 21.36 -23.45 -36.93
CA ALA A 700 22.23 -22.96 -38.02
C ALA A 700 21.55 -21.84 -38.82
N GLU A 701 20.25 -21.95 -39.08
CA GLU A 701 19.47 -20.93 -39.77
C GLU A 701 19.28 -19.66 -38.92
N LEU A 702 19.04 -19.81 -37.60
CA LEU A 702 18.99 -18.71 -36.67
C LEU A 702 20.25 -17.85 -36.65
N LYS A 703 21.41 -18.48 -36.59
CA LYS A 703 22.71 -17.79 -36.60
C LYS A 703 22.97 -16.97 -37.87
N LYS A 704 22.23 -17.22 -38.96
CA LYS A 704 22.29 -16.42 -40.20
C LYS A 704 21.39 -15.20 -40.13
N THR A 705 20.29 -15.29 -39.38
CA THR A 705 19.25 -14.24 -39.32
C THR A 705 19.45 -13.26 -38.18
N PHE A 706 19.84 -13.77 -37.02
CA PHE A 706 19.98 -12.95 -35.80
C PHE A 706 21.45 -12.75 -35.41
N ARG A 707 21.77 -11.57 -34.85
CA ARG A 707 23.11 -11.26 -34.36
C ARG A 707 23.48 -12.20 -33.19
N PRO A 708 24.74 -12.68 -33.14
CA PRO A 708 25.19 -13.56 -32.04
C PRO A 708 24.96 -12.97 -30.63
N GLU A 709 25.10 -11.65 -30.50
CA GLU A 709 24.87 -10.94 -29.25
C GLU A 709 23.45 -11.15 -28.75
N PHE A 710 22.45 -11.03 -29.60
CA PHE A 710 21.05 -11.24 -29.27
C PHE A 710 20.77 -12.68 -28.84
N LEU A 711 21.26 -13.66 -29.62
CA LEU A 711 21.05 -15.08 -29.32
C LEU A 711 21.69 -15.50 -27.97
N ASN A 712 22.82 -14.91 -27.60
CA ASN A 712 23.50 -15.20 -26.32
C ASN A 712 22.76 -14.66 -25.08
N ARG A 713 21.82 -13.76 -25.27
CA ARG A 713 21.02 -13.19 -24.15
C ARG A 713 19.74 -13.97 -23.90
N ILE A 714 19.36 -14.87 -24.78
CA ILE A 714 18.19 -15.72 -24.68
C ILE A 714 18.54 -16.91 -23.76
N ASP A 715 17.72 -17.14 -22.73
CA ASP A 715 17.95 -18.22 -21.77
C ASP A 715 17.79 -19.61 -22.42
N GLU A 716 16.75 -19.77 -23.25
CA GLU A 716 16.45 -21.04 -23.92
C GLU A 716 15.84 -20.80 -25.31
N THR A 717 16.39 -21.51 -26.32
CA THR A 717 15.79 -21.57 -27.63
C THR A 717 15.06 -22.91 -27.77
N ILE A 718 13.76 -22.85 -28.02
CA ILE A 718 12.84 -23.97 -27.95
C ILE A 718 12.26 -24.24 -29.35
N VAL A 719 12.47 -25.43 -29.86
CA VAL A 719 11.98 -25.86 -31.16
C VAL A 719 10.72 -26.69 -31.00
N PHE A 720 9.60 -26.21 -31.54
CA PHE A 720 8.33 -26.90 -31.52
C PHE A 720 8.29 -27.93 -32.67
N ARG A 721 7.94 -29.18 -32.35
CA ARG A 721 7.75 -30.24 -33.31
C ARG A 721 6.41 -30.14 -34.04
N ARG A 722 6.27 -30.81 -35.16
CA ARG A 722 4.96 -30.99 -35.79
C ARG A 722 4.06 -31.80 -34.88
N LEU A 723 2.77 -31.46 -34.92
CA LEU A 723 1.76 -32.23 -34.22
C LEU A 723 1.52 -33.55 -34.96
N THR A 724 1.45 -34.65 -34.21
CA THR A 724 1.07 -35.97 -34.69
C THR A 724 -0.46 -36.07 -34.82
N GLY A 725 -0.95 -37.05 -35.54
CA GLY A 725 -2.38 -37.31 -35.65
C GLY A 725 -3.03 -37.57 -34.30
N GLU A 726 -2.31 -38.19 -33.37
CA GLU A 726 -2.75 -38.41 -31.98
C GLU A 726 -2.85 -37.10 -31.19
N ASP A 727 -1.84 -36.23 -31.35
CA ASP A 727 -1.85 -34.90 -30.72
C ASP A 727 -3.07 -34.08 -31.18
N ILE A 728 -3.39 -34.12 -32.47
CA ILE A 728 -4.51 -33.40 -33.08
C ILE A 728 -5.86 -33.92 -32.60
N ARG A 729 -6.01 -35.26 -32.45
CA ARG A 729 -7.22 -35.86 -31.86
C ARG A 729 -7.40 -35.44 -30.41
N ALA A 730 -6.33 -35.38 -29.64
CA ALA A 730 -6.39 -34.95 -28.25
C ALA A 730 -6.73 -33.45 -28.15
N ILE A 731 -6.20 -32.60 -29.05
CA ILE A 731 -6.54 -31.17 -29.13
C ILE A 731 -8.02 -30.99 -29.50
N ALA A 732 -8.51 -31.75 -30.49
CA ALA A 732 -9.93 -31.75 -30.87
C ALA A 732 -10.82 -32.15 -29.69
N GLY A 733 -10.43 -33.17 -28.93
CA GLY A 733 -11.13 -33.62 -27.72
C GLY A 733 -11.26 -32.49 -26.69
N ASN A 734 -10.17 -31.76 -26.38
CA ASN A 734 -10.20 -30.64 -25.45
C ASN A 734 -11.07 -29.49 -25.95
N MET A 735 -11.05 -29.17 -27.23
CA MET A 735 -11.92 -28.15 -27.81
C MET A 735 -13.40 -28.55 -27.72
N VAL A 736 -13.71 -29.77 -28.04
CA VAL A 736 -15.06 -30.36 -27.95
C VAL A 736 -15.55 -30.33 -26.47
N GLN A 737 -14.70 -30.72 -25.54
CA GLN A 737 -15.04 -30.65 -24.11
C GLN A 737 -15.33 -29.21 -23.65
N THR A 738 -14.60 -28.22 -24.15
CA THR A 738 -14.87 -26.81 -23.89
C THR A 738 -16.24 -26.39 -24.43
N VAL A 739 -16.61 -26.85 -25.62
CA VAL A 739 -17.94 -26.59 -26.18
C VAL A 739 -19.03 -27.28 -25.35
N ALA A 740 -18.80 -28.52 -24.93
CA ALA A 740 -19.74 -29.26 -24.08
C ALA A 740 -19.95 -28.55 -22.71
N LEU A 741 -18.91 -28.00 -22.09
CA LEU A 741 -19.04 -27.21 -20.85
C LEU A 741 -19.85 -25.92 -21.05
N ARG A 742 -19.67 -25.24 -22.19
CA ARG A 742 -20.48 -24.06 -22.53
C ARG A 742 -21.94 -24.43 -22.80
N ALA A 743 -22.19 -25.56 -23.47
CA ALA A 743 -23.54 -26.07 -23.69
C ALA A 743 -24.21 -26.43 -22.37
N ALA A 744 -23.48 -27.04 -21.44
CA ALA A 744 -23.99 -27.37 -20.10
C ALA A 744 -24.36 -26.11 -19.30
N ALA A 745 -23.61 -25.01 -19.42
CA ALA A 745 -23.97 -23.73 -18.82
C ALA A 745 -25.28 -23.13 -19.39
N LEU A 746 -25.64 -23.51 -20.62
CA LEU A 746 -26.93 -23.16 -21.25
C LEU A 746 -28.04 -24.20 -20.95
N GLY A 747 -27.75 -25.19 -20.11
CA GLY A 747 -28.68 -26.23 -19.71
C GLY A 747 -28.80 -27.39 -20.72
N VAL A 748 -27.83 -27.57 -21.63
CA VAL A 748 -27.83 -28.67 -22.63
C VAL A 748 -26.66 -29.60 -22.38
N HIS A 749 -26.94 -30.90 -22.21
CA HIS A 749 -25.92 -31.94 -22.09
C HIS A 749 -25.50 -32.44 -23.47
N LEU A 750 -24.30 -31.94 -23.90
CA LEU A 750 -23.70 -32.37 -25.18
C LEU A 750 -22.76 -33.55 -24.96
N THR A 751 -23.05 -34.68 -25.62
CA THR A 751 -22.16 -35.85 -25.74
C THR A 751 -21.63 -35.92 -27.17
N VAL A 752 -20.32 -36.12 -27.32
CA VAL A 752 -19.69 -36.25 -28.66
C VAL A 752 -19.02 -37.59 -28.75
N THR A 753 -19.34 -38.35 -29.80
CA THR A 753 -18.76 -39.67 -30.00
C THR A 753 -17.28 -39.61 -30.35
N PRO A 754 -16.46 -40.63 -29.97
CA PRO A 754 -15.04 -40.67 -30.32
C PRO A 754 -14.77 -40.60 -31.82
N GLU A 755 -15.69 -41.11 -32.63
CA GLU A 755 -15.65 -41.11 -34.10
C GLU A 755 -15.86 -39.68 -34.62
N ALA A 756 -16.79 -38.92 -34.02
CA ALA A 756 -17.00 -37.52 -34.37
C ALA A 756 -15.77 -36.66 -34.03
N VAL A 757 -15.14 -36.88 -32.89
CA VAL A 757 -13.88 -36.21 -32.50
C VAL A 757 -12.76 -36.57 -33.50
N ALA A 758 -12.63 -37.85 -33.90
CA ALA A 758 -11.61 -38.25 -34.88
C ALA A 758 -11.86 -37.59 -36.24
N ARG A 759 -13.13 -37.45 -36.64
CA ARG A 759 -13.49 -36.82 -37.92
C ARG A 759 -13.24 -35.31 -37.91
N LEU A 760 -13.55 -34.63 -36.81
CA LEU A 760 -13.21 -33.20 -36.60
C LEU A 760 -11.70 -32.99 -36.67
N ALA A 761 -10.93 -33.90 -36.07
CA ALA A 761 -9.47 -33.84 -36.06
C ALA A 761 -8.90 -34.00 -37.50
N GLU A 762 -9.41 -34.96 -38.28
CA GLU A 762 -9.00 -35.16 -39.67
C GLU A 762 -9.37 -33.96 -40.56
N ALA A 763 -10.59 -33.47 -40.46
CA ALA A 763 -11.06 -32.34 -41.27
C ALA A 763 -10.38 -31.00 -40.87
N GLY A 764 -9.96 -30.87 -39.62
CA GLY A 764 -9.32 -29.69 -39.08
C GLY A 764 -7.77 -29.71 -39.13
N TYR A 765 -7.15 -30.74 -39.65
CA TYR A 765 -5.70 -30.85 -39.81
C TYR A 765 -5.23 -30.39 -41.18
N ASP A 766 -4.28 -29.46 -41.14
CA ASP A 766 -3.55 -29.05 -42.37
C ASP A 766 -2.05 -29.21 -42.12
N PRO A 767 -1.32 -29.88 -43.05
CA PRO A 767 0.12 -30.11 -42.93
C PRO A 767 0.96 -28.82 -42.78
N ASP A 768 0.51 -27.72 -43.38
CA ASP A 768 1.24 -26.44 -43.39
C ASP A 768 0.79 -25.49 -42.25
N TYR A 769 -0.50 -25.55 -41.86
CA TYR A 769 -1.10 -24.68 -40.87
C TYR A 769 -1.33 -25.37 -39.54
N GLY A 770 -0.97 -26.66 -39.37
CA GLY A 770 -1.09 -27.42 -38.12
C GLY A 770 -2.54 -27.53 -37.61
N ALA A 771 -2.76 -27.28 -36.34
CA ALA A 771 -4.08 -27.32 -35.71
C ALA A 771 -4.85 -25.98 -35.83
N ARG A 772 -4.34 -24.97 -36.57
CA ARG A 772 -5.03 -23.66 -36.69
C ARG A 772 -6.42 -23.76 -37.35
N PRO A 773 -6.64 -24.59 -38.41
CA PRO A 773 -7.96 -24.75 -39.01
C PRO A 773 -8.94 -25.51 -38.12
N LEU A 774 -8.46 -26.31 -37.15
CA LEU A 774 -9.30 -27.15 -36.30
C LEU A 774 -10.35 -26.33 -35.52
N ARG A 775 -10.01 -25.15 -35.05
CA ARG A 775 -10.94 -24.28 -34.35
C ARG A 775 -12.11 -23.89 -35.25
N ARG A 776 -11.84 -23.56 -36.50
CA ARG A 776 -12.87 -23.22 -37.47
C ARG A 776 -13.73 -24.43 -37.80
N THR A 777 -13.12 -25.60 -37.95
CA THR A 777 -13.83 -26.86 -38.18
C THR A 777 -14.77 -27.20 -37.03
N VAL A 778 -14.30 -27.11 -35.79
CA VAL A 778 -15.18 -27.31 -34.60
C VAL A 778 -16.31 -26.28 -34.57
N GLN A 779 -16.03 -25.01 -34.88
CA GLN A 779 -17.07 -23.99 -34.95
C GLN A 779 -18.14 -24.33 -36.01
N THR A 780 -17.74 -24.59 -37.25
CA THR A 780 -18.68 -24.79 -38.35
C THR A 780 -19.41 -26.13 -38.29
N GLN A 781 -18.77 -27.20 -37.77
CA GLN A 781 -19.37 -28.53 -37.74
C GLN A 781 -20.02 -28.93 -36.40
N LEU A 782 -19.72 -28.19 -35.30
CA LEU A 782 -20.26 -28.50 -33.97
C LEU A 782 -21.01 -27.30 -33.36
N GLU A 783 -20.34 -26.11 -33.24
CA GLU A 783 -20.96 -24.97 -32.56
C GLU A 783 -22.13 -24.38 -33.35
N ASP A 784 -21.99 -24.20 -34.71
CA ASP A 784 -23.04 -23.63 -35.55
C ASP A 784 -24.29 -24.53 -35.59
N PRO A 785 -24.20 -25.88 -35.84
CA PRO A 785 -25.35 -26.78 -35.81
C PRO A 785 -26.00 -26.85 -34.40
N LEU A 786 -25.19 -26.80 -33.31
CA LEU A 786 -25.73 -26.76 -31.97
C LEU A 786 -26.52 -25.49 -31.72
N ALA A 787 -26.00 -24.34 -32.14
CA ALA A 787 -26.70 -23.07 -32.04
C ALA A 787 -28.00 -23.02 -32.83
N GLU A 788 -28.01 -23.60 -34.05
CA GLU A 788 -29.21 -23.70 -34.88
C GLU A 788 -30.27 -24.61 -34.24
N ALA A 789 -29.83 -25.75 -33.66
CA ALA A 789 -30.76 -26.66 -32.95
C ALA A 789 -31.40 -26.00 -31.69
N LEU A 790 -30.64 -25.13 -30.98
CA LEU A 790 -31.14 -24.36 -29.86
C LEU A 790 -32.11 -23.27 -30.32
N LEU A 791 -31.81 -22.54 -31.39
CA LEU A 791 -32.64 -21.47 -31.91
C LEU A 791 -33.96 -21.96 -32.53
N THR A 792 -33.89 -23.11 -33.20
CA THR A 792 -35.11 -23.70 -33.79
C THR A 792 -35.97 -24.44 -32.78
N GLY A 793 -35.56 -24.54 -31.52
CA GLY A 793 -36.27 -25.26 -30.46
C GLY A 793 -36.20 -26.80 -30.57
N ALA A 794 -35.39 -27.33 -31.49
CA ALA A 794 -35.10 -28.76 -31.58
C ALA A 794 -34.37 -29.31 -30.33
N LEU A 795 -33.64 -28.42 -29.63
CA LEU A 795 -33.05 -28.66 -28.33
C LEU A 795 -33.62 -27.65 -27.31
N SER A 796 -34.25 -28.15 -26.26
CA SER A 796 -34.75 -27.31 -25.14
C SER A 796 -33.73 -27.29 -23.99
N SER A 797 -33.85 -26.29 -23.12
CA SER A 797 -33.10 -26.27 -21.87
C SER A 797 -33.43 -27.52 -21.04
N GLY A 798 -32.43 -28.29 -20.63
CA GLY A 798 -32.56 -29.60 -20.00
C GLY A 798 -32.47 -30.78 -20.98
N GLY A 799 -32.30 -30.51 -22.28
CA GLY A 799 -32.21 -31.54 -23.34
C GLY A 799 -30.80 -32.16 -23.43
N GLU A 800 -30.75 -33.42 -23.92
CA GLU A 800 -29.51 -34.08 -24.27
C GLU A 800 -29.28 -33.99 -25.79
N ALA A 801 -28.05 -33.61 -26.18
CA ALA A 801 -27.61 -33.56 -27.56
C ALA A 801 -26.48 -34.56 -27.77
N GLU A 802 -26.45 -35.23 -28.91
CA GLU A 802 -25.38 -36.12 -29.32
C GLU A 802 -24.81 -35.70 -30.69
N ALA A 803 -23.48 -35.50 -30.73
CA ALA A 803 -22.78 -35.28 -32.01
C ALA A 803 -22.23 -36.59 -32.53
N VAL A 804 -22.71 -36.97 -33.71
CA VAL A 804 -22.36 -38.25 -34.41
C VAL A 804 -21.91 -37.98 -35.83
N VAL A 805 -21.20 -38.92 -36.44
CA VAL A 805 -20.86 -38.84 -37.87
C VAL A 805 -22.07 -39.32 -38.69
N ASP A 806 -22.52 -38.51 -39.65
CA ASP A 806 -23.60 -38.87 -40.55
C ASP A 806 -23.13 -39.76 -41.70
N GLU A 807 -24.07 -40.20 -42.52
CA GLU A 807 -23.79 -41.09 -43.70
C GLU A 807 -22.90 -40.39 -44.76
N THR A 808 -22.82 -39.04 -44.72
CA THR A 808 -22.00 -38.23 -45.64
C THR A 808 -20.61 -37.99 -45.08
N GLY A 809 -20.31 -38.48 -43.86
CA GLY A 809 -19.03 -38.34 -43.21
C GLY A 809 -18.84 -36.95 -42.52
N HIS A 810 -19.89 -36.15 -42.35
CA HIS A 810 -19.87 -34.90 -41.59
C HIS A 810 -20.35 -35.13 -40.17
N VAL A 811 -19.94 -34.24 -39.24
CA VAL A 811 -20.44 -34.28 -37.87
C VAL A 811 -21.81 -33.57 -37.80
N ALA A 812 -22.83 -34.33 -37.38
CA ALA A 812 -24.18 -33.82 -37.19
C ALA A 812 -24.58 -33.85 -35.70
N VAL A 813 -25.23 -32.80 -35.23
CA VAL A 813 -25.78 -32.70 -33.86
C VAL A 813 -27.23 -33.18 -33.90
N ARG A 814 -27.56 -34.19 -33.09
CA ARG A 814 -28.91 -34.73 -32.95
C ARG A 814 -29.38 -34.59 -31.52
N ALA A 815 -30.66 -34.21 -31.35
CA ALA A 815 -31.32 -34.30 -30.04
C ALA A 815 -31.48 -35.79 -29.68
N LYS A 816 -30.94 -36.18 -28.50
CA LYS A 816 -31.13 -37.53 -27.97
C LYS A 816 -32.56 -37.60 -27.40
N GLY A 817 -33.43 -38.27 -28.16
CA GLY A 817 -34.88 -38.13 -28.07
C GLY A 817 -35.47 -38.25 -26.69
N THR A 818 -36.43 -37.43 -26.38
CA THR A 818 -37.67 -37.83 -25.74
C THR A 818 -38.34 -38.86 -26.67
N LEU A 819 -38.33 -40.12 -26.30
CA LEU A 819 -39.31 -41.08 -26.77
C LEU A 819 -40.69 -40.54 -26.47
N THR A 820 -41.32 -39.85 -27.40
CA THR A 820 -42.78 -39.71 -27.42
C THR A 820 -43.30 -41.12 -27.64
N ALA A 821 -43.79 -41.73 -26.55
CA ALA A 821 -44.66 -42.88 -26.64
C ALA A 821 -45.92 -42.50 -27.44
N PRO A 822 -46.48 -43.43 -28.24
CA PRO A 822 -47.55 -43.21 -29.17
C PRO A 822 -48.83 -42.75 -28.51
#